data_badf80f3a07df564d3cf62cb9fb0ffb5
#
_entry.id   badf80f3a07df564d3cf62cb9fb0ffb5
#
_cell.length_a   1.000
_cell.length_b   1.000
_cell.length_c   1.000
_cell.angle_alpha   90.00
_cell.angle_beta   90.00
_cell.angle_gamma   90.00
#
_symmetry.space_group_name_H-M   'P 1'
#
loop_
_entity.id
_entity.type
_entity.pdbx_description
1 polymer ?
#
loop_
_entity_poly.entity_id
_entity_poly.type
_entity_poly.pdbx_seq_one_letter_code
_entity_poly.pdbx_strand_id
1 'polypeptide(L)'
;DWAAPESNNGMVLGTILEVRVGKNAPNYDGSVKSWWNDSQAGNALRTTYTSIADRFIEMNAGTGVTNLSIWYPEQNINDVKPYPWTLFQTQGNCATIEHVTLVNSYNGFNSAPSELHYVLDSYITALNKGIEVHVCTDIGRIENVSISPEYWAKSGLPGAPTLAELTAYTKANSVGFQMHRSDWEYISYLHISGYKTGIWIGREPGFADAPNAQLYEVHVDNCENGLYVEDVNPYGILISNSSFGAAKGGNAVYFYKDFSTSTQFNGVEFSGPIVSDGSDGVISFESCLFGKYSDYALKINNGNVLLSQCHFENADKHVYLGMNMRTLKSVNSGHKQRLKINNHSNDAKIEIITDKKYAFEPIPKGLKTNIIAHPRPVSNQVLKADFSRATGFNNQRPVKDISSELQSALDALKASGGGTLYLPAGRYLVDKPIKIPSGVELRGSWDVQHHTQNGGTAIFTNYDGGDAGENAPSLIQLETNAGIRGITLAQLNIISGEYSAESPRKTPFLIQGQGPKVYVINVTIAIGDKGIDLASYDTSGHYVDYLGGVPLRAGIWVGGGAEGGFIRNMQFNPHYGSRLPEGGQGYPRVAMMRFVQSNCSALKFADVKNQTIFNNFVYGSVYGIHFLKDEITGKYPGKMTMIGHGSDGCTYSLFVEDADKDTKIIAVNSELVNTKIPNEPVRSYVLMGKEMNTSKVHPDAKLILYNSAFWGSPVFGAIINSG
;
A
#
# COMPACT_ATOMS: atom_id res chain seq x y z
N ASP A 1 -12.59 7.69 23.53
CA ASP A 1 -11.49 8.64 23.22
C ASP A 1 -10.16 7.91 23.39
N TRP A 2 -9.70 7.25 22.36
CA TRP A 2 -8.38 6.64 22.29
C TRP A 2 -7.32 7.72 22.09
N ALA A 3 -6.14 7.52 22.67
CA ALA A 3 -4.97 8.35 22.43
C ALA A 3 -3.73 7.47 22.23
N ALA A 4 -2.87 7.86 21.29
CA ALA A 4 -1.63 7.15 21.02
C ALA A 4 -0.76 7.06 22.28
N PRO A 5 -0.29 5.87 22.70
CA PRO A 5 0.55 5.73 23.91
C PRO A 5 1.77 6.64 23.89
N GLU A 6 2.39 6.84 22.74
CA GLU A 6 3.56 7.70 22.60
C GLU A 6 3.29 9.17 22.97
N SER A 7 2.07 9.66 22.73
CA SER A 7 1.67 11.01 23.13
C SER A 7 1.39 11.16 24.64
N ASN A 8 1.34 10.05 25.38
CA ASN A 8 0.97 9.96 26.79
C ASN A 8 2.02 9.26 27.65
N ASN A 9 3.31 9.38 27.31
CA ASN A 9 4.41 8.72 28.02
C ASN A 9 4.27 7.18 28.13
N GLY A 10 3.62 6.57 27.19
CA GLY A 10 3.34 5.13 27.13
C GLY A 10 2.05 4.69 27.81
N MET A 11 1.36 5.57 28.53
CA MET A 11 0.12 5.22 29.22
C MET A 11 -1.02 4.97 28.22
N VAL A 12 -1.81 3.94 28.50
CA VAL A 12 -3.02 3.60 27.76
C VAL A 12 -4.20 4.38 28.34
N LEU A 13 -4.82 5.20 27.50
CA LEU A 13 -5.96 6.03 27.85
C LEU A 13 -7.16 5.78 26.92
N GLY A 14 -8.35 6.06 27.38
CA GLY A 14 -9.59 5.96 26.63
C GLY A 14 -10.35 4.65 26.84
N THR A 15 -10.96 4.12 25.80
CA THR A 15 -11.74 2.88 25.85
C THR A 15 -10.82 1.67 25.90
N ILE A 16 -10.92 0.87 26.95
CA ILE A 16 -10.14 -0.35 27.14
C ILE A 16 -11.09 -1.55 27.23
N LEU A 17 -10.88 -2.53 26.37
CA LEU A 17 -11.55 -3.83 26.46
C LEU A 17 -10.70 -4.77 27.32
N GLU A 18 -11.24 -5.17 28.48
CA GLU A 18 -10.66 -6.21 29.33
C GLU A 18 -11.06 -7.59 28.82
N VAL A 19 -10.11 -8.40 28.43
CA VAL A 19 -10.34 -9.76 27.92
C VAL A 19 -10.06 -10.79 29.02
N ARG A 20 -11.11 -11.48 29.50
CA ARG A 20 -11.02 -12.49 30.54
C ARG A 20 -11.35 -13.91 30.03
N VAL A 21 -11.34 -14.11 28.72
CA VAL A 21 -11.65 -15.38 28.05
C VAL A 21 -10.47 -15.84 27.21
N GLY A 22 -10.44 -17.11 26.86
CA GLY A 22 -9.46 -17.70 25.94
C GLY A 22 -8.11 -18.08 26.58
N LYS A 23 -7.94 -17.93 27.90
CA LYS A 23 -6.72 -18.35 28.59
C LYS A 23 -6.47 -19.84 28.42
N ASN A 24 -5.24 -20.21 28.10
CA ASN A 24 -4.81 -21.58 27.75
C ASN A 24 -5.53 -22.15 26.51
N ALA A 25 -6.01 -21.32 25.62
CA ALA A 25 -6.45 -21.80 24.32
C ALA A 25 -5.32 -22.61 23.65
N PRO A 26 -5.63 -23.71 22.94
CA PRO A 26 -4.62 -24.47 22.26
C PRO A 26 -3.82 -23.54 21.34
N ASN A 27 -2.50 -23.66 21.40
CA ASN A 27 -1.63 -22.93 20.48
C ASN A 27 -2.07 -23.25 19.07
N TYR A 28 -2.48 -22.25 18.33
CA TYR A 28 -2.60 -22.37 16.91
C TYR A 28 -1.21 -22.67 16.35
N ASP A 29 -1.03 -23.88 15.82
CA ASP A 29 0.27 -24.39 15.36
C ASP A 29 0.68 -23.84 13.99
N GLY A 30 -0.11 -22.90 13.43
CA GLY A 30 0.11 -22.37 12.10
C GLY A 30 -0.25 -23.37 10.98
N SER A 31 -0.84 -24.53 11.31
CA SER A 31 -1.29 -25.46 10.28
C SER A 31 -2.47 -24.88 9.53
N VAL A 32 -2.15 -24.18 8.49
CA VAL A 32 -3.08 -23.66 7.49
C VAL A 32 -3.63 -24.86 6.73
N LYS A 33 -4.87 -25.24 6.97
CA LYS A 33 -5.57 -26.13 6.02
C LYS A 33 -5.97 -25.28 4.83
N SER A 34 -5.14 -25.32 3.84
CA SER A 34 -5.31 -24.59 2.63
C SER A 34 -6.50 -25.10 1.82
N TRP A 35 -7.24 -24.20 1.20
CA TRP A 35 -8.41 -24.50 0.38
C TRP A 35 -8.24 -24.18 -1.11
N TRP A 36 -7.03 -23.91 -1.55
CA TRP A 36 -6.71 -24.08 -2.96
C TRP A 36 -6.56 -25.58 -3.22
N ASN A 37 -7.34 -26.07 -4.13
CA ASN A 37 -7.20 -27.43 -4.61
C ASN A 37 -6.42 -27.38 -5.92
N ASP A 38 -5.19 -27.88 -5.89
CA ASP A 38 -4.30 -27.93 -7.06
C ASP A 38 -4.86 -28.76 -8.22
N SER A 39 -5.85 -29.61 -7.97
CA SER A 39 -6.45 -30.44 -9.02
C SER A 39 -7.44 -29.69 -9.92
N GLN A 40 -7.81 -28.47 -9.53
CA GLN A 40 -8.64 -27.57 -10.33
C GLN A 40 -8.01 -26.20 -10.27
N ALA A 41 -7.22 -25.85 -11.27
CA ALA A 41 -6.61 -24.55 -11.40
C ALA A 41 -7.64 -23.44 -11.11
N GLY A 42 -7.57 -22.81 -9.95
CA GLY A 42 -8.45 -21.73 -9.54
C GLY A 42 -9.21 -21.91 -8.22
N ASN A 43 -8.99 -22.97 -7.47
CA ASN A 43 -9.59 -23.13 -6.14
C ASN A 43 -8.61 -22.74 -5.05
N ALA A 44 -8.88 -21.64 -4.41
CA ALA A 44 -8.03 -21.13 -3.37
C ALA A 44 -8.06 -21.96 -2.09
N LEU A 45 -6.97 -21.99 -1.44
CA LEU A 45 -6.71 -22.57 -0.15
C LEU A 45 -7.45 -21.83 0.95
N ARG A 46 -8.30 -22.49 1.68
CA ARG A 46 -8.91 -21.98 2.89
C ARG A 46 -8.24 -22.57 4.11
N THR A 47 -7.88 -21.70 5.01
CA THR A 47 -7.72 -22.10 6.39
C THR A 47 -9.10 -22.21 7.00
N THR A 48 -9.54 -23.40 7.36
CA THR A 48 -10.72 -23.54 8.19
C THR A 48 -10.29 -23.50 9.64
N TYR A 49 -10.42 -22.31 10.26
CA TYR A 49 -10.41 -22.23 11.70
C TYR A 49 -11.75 -22.76 12.21
N THR A 50 -11.71 -23.87 12.89
CA THR A 50 -12.93 -24.59 13.28
C THR A 50 -13.40 -24.28 14.70
N SER A 51 -12.70 -23.38 15.42
CA SER A 51 -12.97 -23.10 16.81
C SER A 51 -12.92 -21.59 17.13
N ILE A 52 -13.90 -21.09 17.88
CA ILE A 52 -13.91 -19.74 18.50
C ILE A 52 -12.67 -19.53 19.40
N ALA A 53 -12.03 -20.61 19.86
CA ALA A 53 -10.82 -20.56 20.67
C ALA A 53 -9.61 -19.96 19.93
N ASP A 54 -9.66 -19.87 18.60
CA ASP A 54 -8.52 -19.43 17.78
C ASP A 54 -8.44 -17.89 17.64
N ARG A 55 -9.49 -17.14 18.00
CA ARG A 55 -9.62 -15.69 17.82
C ARG A 55 -10.54 -15.03 18.84
N PHE A 56 -10.22 -13.79 19.21
CA PHE A 56 -11.07 -13.00 20.11
C PHE A 56 -12.04 -12.10 19.32
N ILE A 57 -11.52 -11.28 18.40
CA ILE A 57 -12.35 -10.48 17.50
C ILE A 57 -12.14 -10.97 16.07
N GLU A 58 -13.22 -11.40 15.45
CA GLU A 58 -13.26 -11.84 14.06
C GLU A 58 -13.76 -10.70 13.17
N MET A 59 -12.97 -10.34 12.16
CA MET A 59 -13.29 -9.27 11.22
C MET A 59 -13.61 -9.86 9.84
N ASN A 60 -14.82 -9.60 9.35
CA ASN A 60 -15.25 -9.95 8.00
C ASN A 60 -14.95 -8.82 7.01
N ALA A 61 -15.36 -9.00 5.75
CA ALA A 61 -15.16 -8.04 4.69
C ALA A 61 -15.70 -6.63 5.03
N GLY A 62 -14.87 -5.62 4.84
CA GLY A 62 -15.23 -4.21 5.06
C GLY A 62 -15.53 -3.87 6.53
N THR A 63 -15.03 -4.65 7.47
CA THR A 63 -15.17 -4.35 8.90
C THR A 63 -13.85 -3.89 9.50
N GLY A 64 -13.90 -3.30 10.67
CA GLY A 64 -12.69 -2.88 11.34
C GLY A 64 -12.84 -2.67 12.84
N VAL A 65 -11.71 -2.52 13.49
CA VAL A 65 -11.57 -2.18 14.90
C VAL A 65 -10.85 -0.85 14.98
N THR A 66 -11.48 0.14 15.62
CA THR A 66 -10.92 1.49 15.69
C THR A 66 -11.07 2.12 17.06
N ASN A 67 -10.09 2.99 17.44
CA ASN A 67 -10.16 3.88 18.58
C ASN A 67 -10.37 3.18 19.93
N LEU A 68 -9.65 2.09 20.19
CA LEU A 68 -9.71 1.37 21.47
C LEU A 68 -8.39 0.66 21.81
N SER A 69 -8.29 0.24 23.06
CA SER A 69 -7.20 -0.61 23.53
C SER A 69 -7.73 -1.96 24.00
N ILE A 70 -6.95 -3.03 23.85
CA ILE A 70 -7.30 -4.38 24.26
C ILE A 70 -6.26 -4.88 25.26
N TRP A 71 -6.71 -5.34 26.40
CA TRP A 71 -5.88 -5.76 27.52
C TRP A 71 -6.35 -7.08 28.12
N TYR A 72 -5.39 -7.96 28.42
CA TYR A 72 -5.60 -9.25 29.07
C TYR A 72 -5.12 -9.17 30.53
N PRO A 73 -5.99 -8.88 31.50
CA PRO A 73 -5.60 -8.62 32.90
C PRO A 73 -5.03 -9.85 33.60
N GLU A 74 -5.33 -11.05 33.12
CA GLU A 74 -4.82 -12.30 33.70
C GLU A 74 -3.47 -12.74 33.11
N GLN A 75 -2.92 -12.02 32.15
CA GLN A 75 -1.60 -12.31 31.60
C GLN A 75 -0.52 -11.91 32.61
N ASN A 76 0.46 -12.78 32.82
CA ASN A 76 1.55 -12.57 33.74
C ASN A 76 2.88 -12.93 33.10
N ILE A 77 3.85 -12.01 33.15
CA ILE A 77 5.14 -12.21 32.49
C ILE A 77 5.94 -13.38 33.05
N ASN A 78 5.74 -13.73 34.32
CA ASN A 78 6.41 -14.86 34.97
C ASN A 78 5.73 -16.22 34.68
N ASP A 79 4.54 -16.21 34.12
CA ASP A 79 3.77 -17.39 33.73
C ASP A 79 2.88 -17.09 32.52
N VAL A 80 3.52 -16.76 31.42
CA VAL A 80 2.82 -16.37 30.18
C VAL A 80 1.96 -17.53 29.68
N LYS A 81 0.69 -17.24 29.50
CA LYS A 81 -0.28 -18.22 28.98
C LYS A 81 -0.62 -17.91 27.52
N PRO A 82 -0.82 -18.93 26.70
CA PRO A 82 -1.33 -18.73 25.34
C PRO A 82 -2.77 -18.22 25.39
N TYR A 83 -3.04 -17.28 24.47
CA TYR A 83 -4.37 -16.76 24.17
C TYR A 83 -4.60 -16.81 22.65
N PRO A 84 -5.86 -16.83 22.21
CA PRO A 84 -6.18 -16.75 20.79
C PRO A 84 -5.62 -15.47 20.15
N TRP A 85 -5.65 -15.41 18.82
CA TRP A 85 -5.43 -14.16 18.10
C TRP A 85 -6.39 -13.08 18.59
N THR A 86 -5.85 -11.94 18.94
CA THR A 86 -6.66 -10.82 19.44
C THR A 86 -7.55 -10.26 18.35
N LEU A 87 -6.97 -10.02 17.17
CA LEU A 87 -7.66 -9.56 15.98
C LEU A 87 -7.39 -10.54 14.84
N PHE A 88 -8.43 -10.91 14.13
CA PHE A 88 -8.36 -11.94 13.11
C PHE A 88 -9.22 -11.58 11.92
N GLN A 89 -8.60 -11.41 10.75
CA GLN A 89 -9.33 -11.22 9.52
C GLN A 89 -9.76 -12.58 8.95
N THR A 90 -11.06 -12.83 8.90
CA THR A 90 -11.62 -14.02 8.27
C THR A 90 -11.75 -13.85 6.76
N GLN A 91 -12.49 -14.76 6.14
CA GLN A 91 -12.77 -14.69 4.70
C GLN A 91 -13.43 -13.36 4.31
N GLY A 92 -12.83 -12.69 3.38
CA GLY A 92 -13.31 -11.43 2.84
C GLY A 92 -12.22 -10.38 2.87
N ASN A 93 -12.38 -9.39 2.02
CA ASN A 93 -11.39 -8.37 1.81
C ASN A 93 -11.62 -7.17 2.74
N CYS A 94 -10.56 -6.41 3.02
CA CYS A 94 -10.63 -5.11 3.67
C CYS A 94 -11.01 -5.16 5.15
N ALA A 95 -10.21 -5.84 5.96
CA ALA A 95 -10.23 -5.60 7.40
C ALA A 95 -9.34 -4.39 7.72
N THR A 96 -9.85 -3.49 8.56
CA THR A 96 -9.13 -2.29 8.98
C THR A 96 -8.90 -2.30 10.47
N ILE A 97 -7.66 -2.01 10.88
CA ILE A 97 -7.26 -1.77 12.27
C ILE A 97 -6.66 -0.37 12.30
N GLU A 98 -7.30 0.56 13.01
CA GLU A 98 -6.88 1.96 13.05
C GLU A 98 -6.99 2.52 14.46
N HIS A 99 -5.93 3.18 14.95
CA HIS A 99 -5.91 3.74 16.31
C HIS A 99 -6.21 2.67 17.38
N VAL A 100 -5.51 1.53 17.32
CA VAL A 100 -5.69 0.42 18.25
C VAL A 100 -4.41 0.20 19.05
N THR A 101 -4.55 -0.04 20.36
CA THR A 101 -3.44 -0.49 21.21
C THR A 101 -3.70 -1.91 21.70
N LEU A 102 -2.87 -2.87 21.26
CA LEU A 102 -2.84 -4.22 21.80
C LEU A 102 -1.81 -4.25 22.93
N VAL A 103 -2.30 -4.16 24.19
CA VAL A 103 -1.43 -3.88 25.35
C VAL A 103 -0.52 -5.03 25.69
N ASN A 104 -1.05 -6.26 25.73
CA ASN A 104 -0.31 -7.47 26.12
C ASN A 104 -0.89 -8.73 25.50
N SER A 105 -1.18 -8.66 24.23
CA SER A 105 -1.69 -9.81 23.46
C SER A 105 -0.66 -10.94 23.44
N TYR A 106 -1.11 -12.20 23.55
CA TYR A 106 -0.23 -13.33 23.23
C TYR A 106 0.05 -13.33 21.73
N ASN A 107 -1.02 -13.30 20.89
CA ASN A 107 -0.96 -13.05 19.47
C ASN A 107 -1.80 -11.81 19.12
N GLY A 108 -1.23 -10.89 18.36
CA GLY A 108 -1.88 -9.62 18.01
C GLY A 108 -2.88 -9.74 16.87
N PHE A 109 -2.44 -9.52 15.63
CA PHE A 109 -3.27 -9.58 14.44
C PHE A 109 -2.83 -10.67 13.48
N ASN A 110 -3.80 -11.39 12.91
CA ASN A 110 -3.60 -12.37 11.82
C ASN A 110 -4.52 -12.04 10.65
N SER A 111 -3.94 -11.90 9.45
CA SER A 111 -4.71 -11.61 8.25
C SER A 111 -5.48 -12.83 7.74
N ALA A 112 -5.15 -14.05 8.21
CA ALA A 112 -5.62 -15.29 7.59
C ALA A 112 -5.41 -15.28 6.05
N PRO A 113 -5.88 -16.26 5.29
CA PRO A 113 -5.87 -16.19 3.83
C PRO A 113 -6.92 -15.19 3.31
N SER A 114 -6.64 -13.90 3.45
CA SER A 114 -7.55 -12.80 3.09
C SER A 114 -6.74 -11.64 2.57
N GLU A 115 -7.38 -10.81 1.77
CA GLU A 115 -6.77 -9.73 1.01
C GLU A 115 -7.10 -8.35 1.58
N LEU A 116 -6.35 -7.33 1.18
CA LEU A 116 -6.66 -5.92 1.41
C LEU A 116 -6.79 -5.54 2.89
N HIS A 117 -6.02 -6.18 3.77
CA HIS A 117 -5.95 -5.72 5.15
C HIS A 117 -5.27 -4.35 5.22
N TYR A 118 -5.68 -3.55 6.21
CA TYR A 118 -5.07 -2.26 6.49
C TYR A 118 -4.88 -2.05 7.99
N VAL A 119 -3.63 -2.02 8.42
CA VAL A 119 -3.26 -1.73 9.82
C VAL A 119 -2.61 -0.36 9.86
N LEU A 120 -3.25 0.58 10.55
CA LEU A 120 -2.87 2.00 10.55
C LEU A 120 -2.78 2.53 11.98
N ASP A 121 -1.80 3.39 12.26
CA ASP A 121 -1.68 4.17 13.51
C ASP A 121 -1.89 3.32 14.77
N SER A 122 -1.28 2.14 14.86
CA SER A 122 -1.55 1.17 15.91
C SER A 122 -0.29 0.74 16.67
N TYR A 123 -0.49 0.35 17.94
CA TYR A 123 0.58 0.06 18.88
C TYR A 123 0.39 -1.34 19.48
N ILE A 124 1.44 -2.15 19.49
CA ILE A 124 1.33 -3.56 19.85
C ILE A 124 2.45 -3.97 20.82
N THR A 125 2.10 -4.56 21.95
CA THR A 125 2.97 -5.50 22.65
C THR A 125 2.42 -6.90 22.49
N ALA A 126 3.22 -7.80 21.93
CA ALA A 126 2.85 -9.20 21.74
C ALA A 126 3.87 -10.13 22.41
N LEU A 127 3.36 -11.18 23.04
CA LEU A 127 4.18 -12.13 23.81
C LEU A 127 4.62 -13.33 22.96
N ASN A 128 4.00 -13.53 21.78
CA ASN A 128 4.38 -14.53 20.80
C ASN A 128 4.54 -13.91 19.41
N LYS A 129 3.45 -13.46 18.79
CA LYS A 129 3.48 -12.82 17.45
C LYS A 129 2.70 -11.50 17.48
N GLY A 130 3.30 -10.43 16.94
CA GLY A 130 2.63 -9.14 16.84
C GLY A 130 1.64 -9.11 15.68
N ILE A 131 2.14 -9.25 14.47
CA ILE A 131 1.35 -9.32 13.23
C ILE A 131 1.80 -10.54 12.44
N GLU A 132 0.86 -11.26 11.83
CA GLU A 132 1.13 -12.34 10.90
C GLU A 132 0.25 -12.20 9.65
N VAL A 133 0.91 -12.15 8.48
CA VAL A 133 0.24 -12.06 7.17
C VAL A 133 0.35 -13.39 6.45
N HIS A 134 -0.77 -13.89 5.95
CA HIS A 134 -0.87 -15.14 5.20
C HIS A 134 -1.63 -14.94 3.90
N VAL A 135 -1.18 -15.59 2.82
CA VAL A 135 -1.86 -15.73 1.52
C VAL A 135 -2.66 -14.48 1.13
N CYS A 136 -2.04 -13.33 1.24
CA CYS A 136 -2.59 -12.08 0.75
C CYS A 136 -2.32 -12.01 -0.76
N THR A 137 -3.35 -12.26 -1.58
CA THR A 137 -3.20 -12.29 -3.05
C THR A 137 -3.54 -10.97 -3.71
N ASP A 138 -3.86 -9.95 -2.94
CA ASP A 138 -4.14 -8.59 -3.37
C ASP A 138 -3.84 -7.62 -2.23
N ILE A 139 -2.94 -6.78 -2.40
CA ILE A 139 -2.39 -5.66 -1.63
C ILE A 139 -2.76 -5.58 -0.14
N GLY A 140 -1.84 -5.97 0.74
CA GLY A 140 -1.90 -5.62 2.16
C GLY A 140 -1.23 -4.28 2.44
N ARG A 141 -1.62 -3.62 3.54
CA ARG A 141 -1.03 -2.35 3.98
C ARG A 141 -0.81 -2.32 5.48
N ILE A 142 0.43 -2.03 5.87
CA ILE A 142 0.81 -1.78 7.27
C ILE A 142 1.50 -0.41 7.29
N GLU A 143 0.90 0.54 8.01
CA GLU A 143 1.34 1.92 7.99
C GLU A 143 1.32 2.55 9.38
N ASN A 144 2.42 3.18 9.79
CA ASN A 144 2.57 3.84 11.07
C ASN A 144 2.20 2.93 12.25
N VAL A 145 2.81 1.75 12.28
CA VAL A 145 2.60 0.75 13.34
C VAL A 145 3.86 0.62 14.17
N SER A 146 3.69 0.55 15.48
CA SER A 146 4.80 0.34 16.41
C SER A 146 4.59 -0.91 17.25
N ILE A 147 5.59 -1.80 17.26
CA ILE A 147 5.56 -3.07 17.99
C ILE A 147 6.71 -3.08 19.01
N SER A 148 6.37 -2.94 20.29
CA SER A 148 7.37 -2.78 21.34
C SER A 148 6.86 -3.31 22.69
N PRO A 149 7.74 -3.87 23.54
CA PRO A 149 7.40 -4.20 24.93
C PRO A 149 6.93 -2.97 25.76
N GLU A 150 7.25 -1.76 25.30
CA GLU A 150 6.92 -0.53 26.02
C GLU A 150 5.43 -0.33 26.26
N TYR A 151 4.56 -0.77 25.34
CA TYR A 151 3.13 -0.50 25.39
C TYR A 151 2.40 -1.28 26.49
N TRP A 152 2.98 -2.35 27.01
CA TRP A 152 2.53 -2.96 28.25
C TRP A 152 3.29 -2.43 29.45
N ALA A 153 4.63 -2.39 29.42
CA ALA A 153 5.44 -1.97 30.55
C ALA A 153 5.12 -0.55 31.05
N LYS A 154 4.77 0.37 30.15
CA LYS A 154 4.43 1.77 30.45
C LYS A 154 2.92 2.06 30.43
N SER A 155 2.08 1.04 30.25
CA SER A 155 0.62 1.21 30.09
C SER A 155 -0.09 1.86 31.27
N GLY A 156 0.47 1.79 32.47
CA GLY A 156 -0.19 2.19 33.71
C GLY A 156 -1.25 1.21 34.19
N LEU A 157 -1.44 0.08 33.52
CA LEU A 157 -2.43 -0.93 33.87
C LEU A 157 -1.91 -1.91 34.94
N PRO A 158 -2.80 -2.49 35.78
CA PRO A 158 -2.40 -3.46 36.79
C PRO A 158 -1.65 -4.67 36.18
N GLY A 159 -0.61 -5.11 36.88
CA GLY A 159 0.18 -6.27 36.43
C GLY A 159 1.17 -5.99 35.32
N ALA A 160 1.35 -4.74 34.90
CA ALA A 160 2.38 -4.36 33.93
C ALA A 160 3.78 -4.70 34.50
N PRO A 161 4.60 -5.49 33.78
CA PRO A 161 5.96 -5.79 34.20
C PRO A 161 6.90 -4.59 34.01
N THR A 162 8.10 -4.68 34.55
CA THR A 162 9.14 -3.72 34.15
C THR A 162 9.52 -3.89 32.68
N LEU A 163 9.96 -2.82 32.04
CA LEU A 163 10.41 -2.86 30.66
C LEU A 163 11.56 -3.87 30.45
N ALA A 164 12.44 -3.98 31.46
CA ALA A 164 13.58 -4.91 31.40
C ALA A 164 13.13 -6.38 31.39
N GLU A 165 12.20 -6.76 32.28
CA GLU A 165 11.65 -8.12 32.34
C GLU A 165 10.90 -8.48 31.07
N LEU A 166 10.06 -7.58 30.58
CA LEU A 166 9.27 -7.81 29.39
C LEU A 166 10.15 -7.89 28.14
N THR A 167 11.16 -7.00 28.01
CA THR A 167 12.12 -7.05 26.91
C THR A 167 12.94 -8.33 26.93
N ALA A 168 13.33 -8.82 28.10
CA ALA A 168 14.03 -10.10 28.21
C ALA A 168 13.16 -11.26 27.71
N TYR A 169 11.87 -11.25 28.04
CA TYR A 169 10.92 -12.25 27.56
C TYR A 169 10.73 -12.19 26.03
N THR A 170 10.40 -11.01 25.49
CA THR A 170 10.11 -10.85 24.07
C THR A 170 11.33 -11.14 23.17
N LYS A 171 12.53 -10.80 23.63
CA LYS A 171 13.79 -11.20 22.97
C LYS A 171 14.05 -12.70 22.95
N ALA A 172 13.56 -13.43 23.93
CA ALA A 172 13.73 -14.88 23.96
C ALA A 172 12.67 -15.62 23.14
N ASN A 173 11.45 -15.08 23.01
CA ASN A 173 10.30 -15.85 22.62
C ASN A 173 9.49 -15.29 21.41
N SER A 174 9.57 -14.00 21.13
CA SER A 174 8.53 -13.35 20.33
C SER A 174 9.03 -12.85 18.97
N VAL A 175 8.10 -12.82 18.00
CA VAL A 175 8.28 -12.22 16.66
C VAL A 175 7.40 -10.97 16.56
N GLY A 176 7.98 -9.85 16.12
CA GLY A 176 7.23 -8.61 15.92
C GLY A 176 6.26 -8.70 14.75
N PHE A 177 6.79 -8.91 13.57
CA PHE A 177 6.02 -9.06 12.33
C PHE A 177 6.49 -10.28 11.55
N GLN A 178 5.56 -11.14 11.16
CA GLN A 178 5.81 -12.30 10.32
C GLN A 178 5.00 -12.18 9.03
N MET A 179 5.66 -12.31 7.90
CA MET A 179 5.05 -12.26 6.58
C MET A 179 5.33 -13.55 5.83
N HIS A 180 4.27 -14.27 5.53
CA HIS A 180 4.25 -15.39 4.59
C HIS A 180 3.87 -14.90 3.19
N ARG A 181 3.36 -15.79 2.31
CA ARG A 181 2.96 -15.39 0.98
C ARG A 181 2.09 -14.12 0.99
N SER A 182 2.53 -13.10 0.31
CA SER A 182 1.79 -11.86 0.06
C SER A 182 2.20 -11.32 -1.30
N ASP A 183 1.23 -10.82 -2.06
CA ASP A 183 1.46 -10.12 -3.31
C ASP A 183 1.28 -8.62 -3.06
N TRP A 184 2.34 -7.81 -3.27
CA TRP A 184 2.34 -6.36 -3.10
C TRP A 184 2.03 -5.89 -1.67
N GLU A 185 2.71 -6.43 -0.68
CA GLU A 185 2.60 -5.90 0.67
C GLU A 185 3.28 -4.52 0.75
N TYR A 186 2.52 -3.49 1.13
CA TYR A 186 3.06 -2.16 1.41
C TYR A 186 3.26 -1.98 2.90
N ILE A 187 4.52 -1.83 3.31
CA ILE A 187 4.91 -1.63 4.71
C ILE A 187 5.64 -0.31 4.83
N SER A 188 5.08 0.64 5.59
CA SER A 188 5.67 1.95 5.73
C SER A 188 5.54 2.49 7.16
N TYR A 189 6.59 3.18 7.63
CA TYR A 189 6.62 3.73 8.99
C TYR A 189 6.37 2.67 10.07
N LEU A 190 6.87 1.44 9.85
CA LEU A 190 6.82 0.37 10.85
C LEU A 190 8.03 0.48 11.77
N HIS A 191 7.79 0.54 13.07
CA HIS A 191 8.84 0.48 14.09
C HIS A 191 8.71 -0.80 14.93
N ILE A 192 9.81 -1.56 15.08
CA ILE A 192 9.84 -2.75 15.92
C ILE A 192 11.07 -2.73 16.81
N SER A 193 10.91 -2.94 18.12
CA SER A 193 12.02 -2.97 19.06
C SER A 193 11.87 -4.04 20.14
N GLY A 194 12.98 -4.69 20.49
CA GLY A 194 13.03 -5.55 21.66
C GLY A 194 12.45 -6.96 21.48
N TYR A 195 12.48 -7.52 20.28
CA TYR A 195 11.98 -8.86 19.95
C TYR A 195 13.12 -9.85 19.62
N LYS A 196 12.83 -11.16 19.66
CA LYS A 196 13.74 -12.18 19.16
C LYS A 196 13.96 -11.96 17.66
N THR A 197 12.88 -11.86 16.92
CA THR A 197 12.92 -11.49 15.50
C THR A 197 12.01 -10.27 15.29
N GLY A 198 12.59 -9.18 14.77
CA GLY A 198 11.81 -8.00 14.44
C GLY A 198 10.85 -8.30 13.31
N ILE A 199 11.39 -8.57 12.12
CA ILE A 199 10.61 -8.96 10.93
C ILE A 199 11.09 -10.34 10.46
N TRP A 200 10.16 -11.25 10.26
CA TRP A 200 10.40 -12.55 9.65
C TRP A 200 9.66 -12.64 8.32
N ILE A 201 10.41 -12.90 7.26
CA ILE A 201 9.89 -13.08 5.90
C ILE A 201 10.16 -14.52 5.50
N GLY A 202 9.12 -15.30 5.20
CA GLY A 202 9.26 -16.70 4.92
C GLY A 202 8.19 -17.26 3.99
N ARG A 203 8.35 -18.54 3.65
CA ARG A 203 7.38 -19.26 2.84
C ARG A 203 6.07 -19.45 3.58
N GLU A 204 4.99 -19.49 2.82
CA GLU A 204 3.69 -19.91 3.35
C GLU A 204 3.77 -21.40 3.76
N PRO A 205 3.36 -21.76 4.99
CA PRO A 205 3.32 -23.16 5.41
C PRO A 205 2.48 -24.02 4.47
N GLY A 206 3.10 -25.06 3.93
CA GLY A 206 2.43 -25.96 2.97
C GLY A 206 2.43 -25.49 1.52
N PHE A 207 3.10 -24.38 1.21
CA PHE A 207 3.24 -23.82 -0.13
C PHE A 207 4.70 -23.58 -0.52
N ALA A 208 4.92 -23.56 -1.84
CA ALA A 208 6.21 -23.13 -2.38
C ALA A 208 6.34 -21.61 -2.46
N ASP A 209 5.24 -20.87 -2.29
CA ASP A 209 5.21 -19.42 -2.50
C ASP A 209 5.69 -18.64 -1.28
N ALA A 210 6.45 -17.58 -1.55
CA ALA A 210 6.97 -16.62 -0.61
C ALA A 210 6.48 -15.21 -0.97
N PRO A 211 6.59 -14.21 -0.07
CA PRO A 211 6.05 -12.88 -0.32
C PRO A 211 6.91 -12.05 -1.25
N ASN A 212 6.30 -11.01 -1.85
CA ASN A 212 6.97 -9.80 -2.27
C ASN A 212 6.40 -8.59 -1.51
N ALA A 213 7.23 -7.57 -1.32
CA ALA A 213 6.84 -6.42 -0.54
C ALA A 213 7.69 -5.18 -0.86
N GLN A 214 7.14 -4.04 -0.52
CA GLN A 214 7.78 -2.74 -0.59
C GLN A 214 7.82 -2.13 0.81
N LEU A 215 9.02 -2.00 1.38
CA LEU A 215 9.26 -1.48 2.72
C LEU A 215 9.86 -0.07 2.61
N TYR A 216 9.25 0.90 3.27
CA TYR A 216 9.69 2.28 3.27
C TYR A 216 9.64 2.89 4.68
N GLU A 217 10.75 3.50 5.16
CA GLU A 217 10.85 4.05 6.53
C GLU A 217 10.49 2.98 7.60
N VAL A 218 11.07 1.79 7.46
CA VAL A 218 10.93 0.69 8.42
C VAL A 218 12.13 0.66 9.34
N HIS A 219 11.89 0.76 10.63
CA HIS A 219 12.93 0.85 11.65
C HIS A 219 12.83 -0.30 12.64
N VAL A 220 13.85 -1.13 12.68
CA VAL A 220 13.93 -2.28 13.60
C VAL A 220 15.20 -2.16 14.43
N ASP A 221 15.06 -2.22 15.73
CA ASP A 221 16.21 -2.13 16.63
C ASP A 221 16.12 -3.12 17.80
N ASN A 222 17.27 -3.34 18.45
CA ASN A 222 17.34 -4.10 19.70
C ASN A 222 16.75 -5.52 19.63
N CYS A 223 16.71 -6.13 18.43
CA CYS A 223 16.25 -7.49 18.20
C CYS A 223 17.44 -8.47 18.09
N GLU A 224 17.23 -9.76 18.38
CA GLU A 224 18.26 -10.78 18.11
C GLU A 224 18.53 -10.89 16.62
N ASN A 225 17.45 -10.95 15.81
CA ASN A 225 17.51 -10.74 14.37
C ASN A 225 16.58 -9.56 14.01
N GLY A 226 17.15 -8.48 13.46
CA GLY A 226 16.37 -7.33 13.03
C GLY A 226 15.43 -7.72 11.89
N LEU A 227 16.00 -8.26 10.80
CA LEU A 227 15.28 -8.84 9.67
C LEU A 227 15.77 -10.27 9.45
N TYR A 228 14.87 -11.24 9.47
CA TYR A 228 15.13 -12.63 9.13
C TYR A 228 14.44 -12.98 7.82
N VAL A 229 15.22 -13.36 6.80
CA VAL A 229 14.71 -13.69 5.47
C VAL A 229 14.95 -15.18 5.22
N GLU A 230 13.88 -15.94 5.26
CA GLU A 230 13.89 -17.37 4.94
C GLU A 230 13.81 -17.57 3.43
N ASP A 231 12.85 -16.93 2.80
CA ASP A 231 12.68 -16.90 1.35
C ASP A 231 11.83 -15.70 0.91
N VAL A 232 11.94 -15.36 -0.37
CA VAL A 232 11.22 -14.27 -1.03
C VAL A 232 10.75 -14.78 -2.38
N ASN A 233 9.65 -14.29 -2.90
CA ASN A 233 9.24 -14.69 -4.24
C ASN A 233 10.24 -14.20 -5.32
N PRO A 234 10.19 -14.71 -6.56
CA PRO A 234 11.17 -14.37 -7.60
C PRO A 234 11.26 -12.87 -7.93
N TYR A 235 10.26 -12.08 -7.57
CA TYR A 235 10.23 -10.63 -7.86
C TYR A 235 10.96 -9.80 -6.81
N GLY A 236 11.20 -10.38 -5.64
CA GLY A 236 12.04 -9.80 -4.62
C GLY A 236 11.31 -8.91 -3.62
N ILE A 237 12.10 -8.28 -2.77
CA ILE A 237 11.66 -7.28 -1.79
C ILE A 237 12.46 -6.01 -1.98
N LEU A 238 11.77 -4.87 -1.94
CA LEU A 238 12.33 -3.54 -2.07
C LEU A 238 12.30 -2.83 -0.71
N ILE A 239 13.46 -2.45 -0.19
CA ILE A 239 13.61 -1.80 1.12
C ILE A 239 14.36 -0.49 0.95
N SER A 240 13.72 0.63 1.33
CA SER A 240 14.33 1.95 1.20
C SER A 240 14.18 2.81 2.46
N ASN A 241 15.16 3.70 2.68
CA ASN A 241 15.17 4.68 3.77
C ASN A 241 14.86 4.07 5.15
N SER A 242 15.37 2.91 5.41
CA SER A 242 15.04 2.08 6.58
C SER A 242 16.27 1.87 7.47
N SER A 243 16.08 1.28 8.65
CA SER A 243 17.18 0.89 9.50
C SER A 243 16.96 -0.46 10.17
N PHE A 244 18.01 -1.27 10.25
CA PHE A 244 18.01 -2.55 10.93
C PHE A 244 19.14 -2.64 11.93
N GLY A 245 18.79 -2.76 13.21
CA GLY A 245 19.71 -2.85 14.33
C GLY A 245 19.58 -4.18 15.08
N ALA A 246 20.73 -4.73 15.47
CA ALA A 246 20.80 -5.95 16.25
C ALA A 246 21.01 -5.67 17.74
N ALA A 247 20.46 -6.52 18.61
CA ALA A 247 20.91 -6.63 19.98
C ALA A 247 22.36 -7.18 20.03
N LYS A 248 23.04 -7.03 21.16
CA LYS A 248 24.41 -7.52 21.30
C LYS A 248 24.50 -9.03 20.99
N GLY A 249 25.29 -9.38 20.02
CA GLY A 249 25.50 -10.76 19.55
C GLY A 249 24.49 -11.27 18.52
N GLY A 250 23.50 -10.44 18.15
CA GLY A 250 22.54 -10.74 17.10
C GLY A 250 22.94 -10.25 15.72
N ASN A 251 22.01 -10.34 14.77
CA ASN A 251 22.18 -9.95 13.38
C ASN A 251 21.24 -8.79 13.01
N ALA A 252 21.75 -7.77 12.32
CA ALA A 252 20.88 -6.75 11.73
C ALA A 252 19.98 -7.38 10.67
N VAL A 253 20.57 -8.24 9.80
CA VAL A 253 19.82 -9.04 8.83
C VAL A 253 20.40 -10.45 8.78
N TYR A 254 19.55 -11.45 8.70
CA TYR A 254 19.93 -12.83 8.49
C TYR A 254 19.18 -13.44 7.30
N PHE A 255 19.91 -13.91 6.30
CA PHE A 255 19.39 -14.66 5.16
C PHE A 255 19.60 -16.15 5.38
N TYR A 256 18.52 -16.88 5.47
CA TYR A 256 18.54 -18.33 5.70
C TYR A 256 19.00 -19.09 4.45
N LYS A 257 19.44 -20.33 4.65
CA LYS A 257 19.98 -21.19 3.58
C LYS A 257 19.05 -21.40 2.38
N ASP A 258 17.73 -21.26 2.56
CA ASP A 258 16.73 -21.47 1.50
C ASP A 258 16.49 -20.21 0.66
N PHE A 259 17.03 -19.05 1.06
CA PHE A 259 16.93 -17.81 0.30
C PHE A 259 17.65 -17.95 -1.04
N SER A 260 16.89 -17.87 -2.14
CA SER A 260 17.39 -18.13 -3.50
C SER A 260 17.01 -17.06 -4.54
N THR A 261 16.34 -15.99 -4.13
CA THR A 261 15.80 -14.96 -5.02
C THR A 261 16.51 -13.62 -4.84
N SER A 262 15.80 -12.51 -4.63
CA SER A 262 16.43 -11.20 -4.50
C SER A 262 15.87 -10.34 -3.38
N THR A 263 16.76 -9.57 -2.76
CA THR A 263 16.42 -8.49 -1.81
C THR A 263 17.26 -7.27 -2.11
N GLN A 264 16.61 -6.10 -2.18
CA GLN A 264 17.26 -4.84 -2.54
C GLN A 264 17.12 -3.83 -1.41
N PHE A 265 18.24 -3.27 -0.99
CA PHE A 265 18.31 -2.21 0.03
C PHE A 265 18.85 -0.93 -0.59
N ASN A 266 18.16 0.18 -0.40
CA ASN A 266 18.60 1.49 -0.88
C ASN A 266 18.46 2.56 0.22
N GLY A 267 19.57 3.20 0.57
CA GLY A 267 19.59 4.21 1.63
C GLY A 267 19.27 3.64 3.02
N VAL A 268 19.66 2.40 3.28
CA VAL A 268 19.38 1.69 4.54
C VAL A 268 20.58 1.74 5.48
N GLU A 269 20.32 1.93 6.78
CA GLU A 269 21.33 1.92 7.83
C GLU A 269 21.32 0.58 8.59
N PHE A 270 22.50 -0.03 8.75
CA PHE A 270 22.66 -1.28 9.47
C PHE A 270 23.54 -1.10 10.71
N SER A 271 23.00 -1.47 11.88
CA SER A 271 23.74 -1.51 13.15
C SER A 271 23.83 -2.94 13.67
N GLY A 272 24.81 -3.67 13.16
CA GLY A 272 25.07 -5.10 13.41
C GLY A 272 25.47 -5.83 12.14
N PRO A 273 25.89 -7.10 12.25
CA PRO A 273 26.28 -7.90 11.09
C PRO A 273 25.07 -8.28 10.21
N ILE A 274 25.32 -8.39 8.92
CA ILE A 274 24.45 -9.05 7.96
C ILE A 274 25.07 -10.39 7.62
N VAL A 275 24.30 -11.47 7.84
CA VAL A 275 24.76 -12.84 7.61
C VAL A 275 23.91 -13.47 6.53
N SER A 276 24.52 -14.12 5.55
CA SER A 276 23.80 -14.89 4.53
C SER A 276 24.38 -16.30 4.42
N ASP A 277 23.51 -17.25 4.72
CA ASP A 277 23.71 -18.68 4.42
C ASP A 277 22.90 -19.11 3.17
N GLY A 278 22.26 -18.15 2.50
CA GLY A 278 21.44 -18.34 1.32
C GLY A 278 22.15 -19.07 0.19
N SER A 279 21.37 -19.81 -0.63
CA SER A 279 21.93 -20.67 -1.67
C SER A 279 22.38 -19.89 -2.91
N ASP A 280 21.45 -19.26 -3.64
CA ASP A 280 21.73 -18.61 -4.93
C ASP A 280 21.25 -17.17 -5.00
N GLY A 281 20.70 -16.66 -3.91
CA GLY A 281 20.08 -15.35 -3.85
C GLY A 281 21.00 -14.19 -4.21
N VAL A 282 20.39 -13.10 -4.63
CA VAL A 282 21.05 -11.83 -4.92
C VAL A 282 20.67 -10.80 -3.86
N ILE A 283 21.67 -10.28 -3.16
CA ILE A 283 21.47 -9.22 -2.19
C ILE A 283 22.15 -7.96 -2.73
N SER A 284 21.37 -6.92 -2.97
CA SER A 284 21.90 -5.65 -3.44
C SER A 284 21.77 -4.54 -2.40
N PHE A 285 22.84 -3.78 -2.26
CA PHE A 285 22.93 -2.63 -1.36
C PHE A 285 23.33 -1.40 -2.18
N GLU A 286 22.53 -0.38 -2.11
CA GLU A 286 22.75 0.89 -2.81
C GLU A 286 22.69 2.04 -1.82
N SER A 287 23.71 2.87 -1.78
CA SER A 287 23.80 4.04 -0.87
C SER A 287 23.55 3.68 0.61
N CYS A 288 23.86 2.46 1.02
CA CYS A 288 23.64 1.98 2.38
C CYS A 288 24.78 2.37 3.33
N LEU A 289 24.44 2.51 4.62
CA LEU A 289 25.39 2.76 5.70
C LEU A 289 25.55 1.50 6.55
N PHE A 290 26.76 0.97 6.62
CA PHE A 290 27.14 -0.10 7.56
C PHE A 290 27.82 0.55 8.78
N GLY A 291 27.02 0.71 9.85
CA GLY A 291 27.44 1.36 11.09
C GLY A 291 28.31 0.44 11.95
N LYS A 292 28.09 0.44 13.27
CA LYS A 292 28.91 -0.32 14.20
C LYS A 292 28.61 -1.83 14.13
N TYR A 293 29.66 -2.61 13.97
CA TYR A 293 29.66 -4.07 14.02
C TYR A 293 30.92 -4.60 14.72
N SER A 294 30.84 -5.78 15.35
CA SER A 294 31.91 -6.31 16.17
C SER A 294 32.94 -7.15 15.38
N ASP A 295 32.54 -7.73 14.25
CA ASP A 295 33.37 -8.57 13.41
C ASP A 295 33.31 -8.08 11.94
N TYR A 296 32.60 -8.73 11.05
CA TYR A 296 32.37 -8.26 9.69
C TYR A 296 31.00 -7.62 9.55
N ALA A 297 30.90 -6.55 8.74
CA ALA A 297 29.60 -5.99 8.38
C ALA A 297 28.76 -6.97 7.55
N LEU A 298 29.41 -7.63 6.59
CA LEU A 298 28.79 -8.63 5.72
C LEU A 298 29.53 -9.96 5.88
N LYS A 299 28.84 -11.01 6.26
CA LYS A 299 29.31 -12.40 6.27
C LYS A 299 28.48 -13.20 5.28
N ILE A 300 28.98 -13.38 4.08
CA ILE A 300 28.28 -14.01 2.98
C ILE A 300 28.88 -15.36 2.69
N ASN A 301 28.24 -16.44 3.12
CA ASN A 301 28.70 -17.79 2.95
C ASN A 301 28.39 -18.36 1.57
N ASN A 302 27.33 -17.87 0.93
CA ASN A 302 26.87 -18.31 -0.39
C ASN A 302 26.10 -17.19 -1.12
N GLY A 303 25.95 -17.29 -2.44
CA GLY A 303 25.12 -16.41 -3.27
C GLY A 303 25.88 -15.27 -3.92
N ASN A 304 25.14 -14.17 -4.16
CA ASN A 304 25.63 -13.03 -4.93
C ASN A 304 25.37 -11.73 -4.18
N VAL A 305 26.34 -10.82 -4.21
CA VAL A 305 26.21 -9.50 -3.56
C VAL A 305 26.62 -8.39 -4.52
N LEU A 306 25.78 -7.35 -4.57
CA LEU A 306 26.06 -6.09 -5.22
C LEU A 306 26.15 -4.98 -4.16
N LEU A 307 27.25 -4.23 -4.17
CA LEU A 307 27.43 -3.03 -3.34
C LEU A 307 27.61 -1.83 -4.27
N SER A 308 26.78 -0.81 -4.11
CA SER A 308 26.86 0.42 -4.89
C SER A 308 26.82 1.63 -3.97
N GLN A 309 27.87 2.45 -4.01
CA GLN A 309 28.00 3.69 -3.20
C GLN A 309 27.78 3.47 -1.69
N CYS A 310 28.08 2.28 -1.17
CA CYS A 310 27.90 1.95 0.24
C CYS A 310 29.03 2.48 1.11
N HIS A 311 28.69 2.99 2.29
CA HIS A 311 29.64 3.48 3.27
C HIS A 311 29.79 2.50 4.44
N PHE A 312 31.04 2.24 4.86
CA PHE A 312 31.38 1.43 6.03
C PHE A 312 32.06 2.35 7.07
N GLU A 313 31.52 2.42 8.28
CA GLU A 313 32.11 3.27 9.33
C GLU A 313 33.45 2.73 9.82
N ASN A 314 33.57 1.41 9.98
CA ASN A 314 34.84 0.78 10.35
C ASN A 314 35.82 0.80 9.18
N ALA A 315 37.11 0.94 9.47
CA ALA A 315 38.18 0.93 8.46
C ALA A 315 38.51 -0.47 7.94
N ASP A 316 38.16 -1.51 8.72
CA ASP A 316 38.50 -2.91 8.47
C ASP A 316 37.28 -3.82 8.59
N LYS A 317 37.43 -5.08 8.17
CA LYS A 317 36.41 -6.15 8.33
C LYS A 317 35.08 -5.82 7.67
N HIS A 318 35.10 -5.32 6.43
CA HIS A 318 33.90 -4.99 5.74
C HIS A 318 33.12 -6.24 5.29
N VAL A 319 33.79 -7.10 4.50
CA VAL A 319 33.14 -8.26 3.88
C VAL A 319 33.98 -9.53 4.13
N TYR A 320 33.32 -10.56 4.62
CA TYR A 320 33.78 -11.93 4.66
C TYR A 320 33.04 -12.75 3.60
N LEU A 321 33.79 -13.44 2.72
CA LEU A 321 33.25 -14.32 1.69
C LEU A 321 33.57 -15.77 2.05
N GLY A 322 32.54 -16.58 2.24
CA GLY A 322 32.63 -18.01 2.51
C GLY A 322 32.86 -18.84 1.24
N MET A 323 33.06 -20.15 1.42
CA MET A 323 33.53 -21.08 0.35
C MET A 323 32.60 -21.11 -0.88
N ASN A 324 31.27 -20.95 -0.70
CA ASN A 324 30.29 -21.09 -1.78
C ASN A 324 29.86 -19.75 -2.39
N MET A 325 30.57 -18.67 -2.02
CA MET A 325 30.29 -17.35 -2.60
C MET A 325 30.52 -17.37 -4.11
N ARG A 326 29.56 -16.80 -4.88
CA ARG A 326 29.59 -16.79 -6.35
C ARG A 326 30.09 -15.47 -6.92
N THR A 327 29.45 -14.37 -6.53
CA THR A 327 29.76 -13.07 -7.13
C THR A 327 29.73 -11.94 -6.09
N LEU A 328 30.79 -11.14 -6.06
CA LEU A 328 30.79 -9.85 -5.40
C LEU A 328 31.11 -8.78 -6.43
N LYS A 329 30.17 -7.88 -6.68
CA LYS A 329 30.41 -6.66 -7.45
C LYS A 329 30.31 -5.45 -6.54
N SER A 330 31.32 -4.61 -6.56
CA SER A 330 31.37 -3.40 -5.73
C SER A 330 31.69 -2.18 -6.58
N VAL A 331 30.87 -1.14 -6.47
CA VAL A 331 31.04 0.14 -7.16
C VAL A 331 31.10 1.25 -6.11
N ASN A 332 32.21 1.99 -6.05
CA ASN A 332 32.42 3.14 -5.17
C ASN A 332 32.07 2.90 -3.69
N SER A 333 32.27 1.67 -3.19
CA SER A 333 31.87 1.27 -1.83
C SER A 333 33.07 1.05 -0.90
N GLY A 334 32.84 1.15 0.42
CA GLY A 334 33.84 0.88 1.45
C GLY A 334 34.08 2.07 2.38
N HIS A 335 35.03 1.92 3.32
CA HIS A 335 35.51 3.05 4.13
C HIS A 335 36.34 3.97 3.26
N LYS A 336 35.97 5.23 3.07
CA LYS A 336 36.62 6.14 2.12
C LYS A 336 36.82 5.52 0.72
N GLN A 337 35.80 4.81 0.23
CA GLN A 337 35.80 4.09 -1.06
C GLN A 337 36.84 2.95 -1.16
N ARG A 338 37.33 2.43 -0.04
CA ARG A 338 38.21 1.29 0.02
C ARG A 338 37.51 0.11 0.69
N LEU A 339 37.11 -0.87 -0.11
CA LEU A 339 36.47 -2.08 0.39
C LEU A 339 37.54 -3.06 0.89
N LYS A 340 37.38 -3.58 2.10
CA LYS A 340 38.21 -4.63 2.70
C LYS A 340 37.49 -5.97 2.64
N ILE A 341 38.07 -6.93 1.97
CA ILE A 341 37.47 -8.25 1.74
C ILE A 341 38.40 -9.30 2.34
N ASN A 342 37.84 -10.19 3.15
CA ASN A 342 38.46 -11.44 3.56
C ASN A 342 37.82 -12.56 2.75
N ASN A 343 38.54 -13.02 1.73
CA ASN A 343 38.01 -13.98 0.76
C ASN A 343 38.46 -15.41 1.07
N HIS A 344 37.53 -16.28 1.38
CA HIS A 344 37.68 -17.71 1.57
C HIS A 344 36.92 -18.54 0.51
N SER A 345 36.41 -17.88 -0.54
CA SER A 345 35.73 -18.58 -1.61
C SER A 345 36.69 -19.33 -2.53
N ASN A 346 36.24 -20.43 -3.11
CA ASN A 346 37.02 -21.20 -4.07
C ASN A 346 37.11 -20.48 -5.42
N ASP A 347 35.97 -20.00 -5.93
CA ASP A 347 35.84 -19.50 -7.32
C ASP A 347 34.98 -18.21 -7.44
N ALA A 348 34.86 -17.41 -6.39
CA ALA A 348 34.05 -16.21 -6.46
C ALA A 348 34.58 -15.20 -7.50
N LYS A 349 33.69 -14.70 -8.34
CA LYS A 349 33.96 -13.56 -9.23
C LYS A 349 33.90 -12.27 -8.42
N ILE A 350 35.03 -11.61 -8.24
CA ILE A 350 35.12 -10.36 -7.48
C ILE A 350 35.46 -9.22 -8.43
N GLU A 351 34.60 -8.25 -8.53
CA GLU A 351 34.81 -7.03 -9.31
C GLU A 351 34.67 -5.79 -8.41
N ILE A 352 35.73 -5.00 -8.34
CA ILE A 352 35.76 -3.74 -7.56
C ILE A 352 36.02 -2.57 -8.50
N ILE A 353 35.06 -1.66 -8.60
CA ILE A 353 35.13 -0.48 -9.45
C ILE A 353 35.16 0.76 -8.56
N THR A 354 36.14 1.65 -8.82
CA THR A 354 36.22 2.97 -8.19
C THR A 354 36.32 4.00 -9.31
N ASP A 355 35.18 4.52 -9.75
CA ASP A 355 35.09 5.45 -10.86
C ASP A 355 33.90 6.40 -10.68
N LYS A 356 34.15 7.70 -10.68
CA LYS A 356 33.12 8.73 -10.50
C LYS A 356 32.03 8.71 -11.58
N LYS A 357 32.30 8.17 -12.77
CA LYS A 357 31.29 8.04 -13.84
C LYS A 357 30.13 7.14 -13.47
N TYR A 358 30.31 6.24 -12.47
CA TYR A 358 29.25 5.38 -11.92
C TYR A 358 28.65 5.95 -10.64
N ALA A 359 28.96 7.19 -10.25
CA ALA A 359 28.28 7.82 -9.14
C ALA A 359 26.91 8.32 -9.58
N PHE A 360 25.91 8.07 -8.76
CA PHE A 360 24.54 8.59 -8.94
C PHE A 360 24.09 9.29 -7.66
N GLU A 361 23.06 10.11 -7.77
CA GLU A 361 22.47 10.79 -6.63
C GLU A 361 21.73 9.72 -5.76
N PRO A 362 21.97 9.68 -4.44
CA PRO A 362 21.19 8.82 -3.55
C PRO A 362 19.73 9.29 -3.46
N ILE A 363 18.87 8.45 -2.91
CA ILE A 363 17.48 8.87 -2.60
C ILE A 363 17.53 10.17 -1.81
N PRO A 364 16.81 11.22 -2.22
CA PRO A 364 16.84 12.49 -1.52
C PRO A 364 16.41 12.33 -0.05
N LYS A 365 17.24 12.79 0.88
CA LYS A 365 16.87 12.86 2.30
C LYS A 365 15.68 13.82 2.45
N GLY A 366 14.63 13.37 3.15
CA GLY A 366 13.44 14.19 3.40
C GLY A 366 12.33 14.03 2.36
N LEU A 367 12.37 12.99 1.51
CA LEU A 367 11.17 12.52 0.83
C LEU A 367 10.21 11.92 1.89
N LYS A 368 9.81 12.74 2.85
CA LYS A 368 8.83 12.32 3.85
C LYS A 368 7.45 12.50 3.27
N THR A 369 6.73 11.39 3.15
CA THR A 369 5.29 11.47 3.17
C THR A 369 4.92 11.73 4.62
N ASN A 370 4.55 12.93 4.96
CA ASN A 370 3.98 13.15 6.28
C ASN A 370 2.70 12.31 6.35
N ILE A 371 2.51 11.62 7.45
CA ILE A 371 1.20 11.08 7.77
C ILE A 371 0.30 12.29 7.92
N ILE A 372 -0.50 12.55 6.91
CA ILE A 372 -1.37 13.73 6.87
C ILE A 372 -2.68 13.29 7.49
N ALA A 373 -3.09 13.98 8.53
CA ALA A 373 -4.43 13.79 9.07
C ALA A 373 -5.48 13.98 7.96
N HIS A 374 -6.46 13.07 7.91
CA HIS A 374 -7.53 13.16 6.92
C HIS A 374 -8.20 14.54 6.94
N PRO A 375 -8.37 15.20 5.79
CA PRO A 375 -9.18 16.40 5.69
C PRO A 375 -10.59 16.16 6.26
N ARG A 376 -11.15 17.22 6.81
CA ARG A 376 -12.50 17.22 7.43
C ARG A 376 -13.25 18.45 6.99
N PRO A 377 -14.61 18.44 7.04
CA PRO A 377 -15.39 19.62 6.79
C PRO A 377 -15.09 20.72 7.82
N VAL A 378 -15.47 21.95 7.50
CA VAL A 378 -15.18 23.13 8.33
C VAL A 378 -15.93 23.15 9.68
N SER A 379 -16.97 22.34 9.81
CA SER A 379 -17.81 22.20 11.01
C SER A 379 -17.98 20.74 11.38
N ASN A 380 -18.07 20.44 12.68
CA ASN A 380 -18.39 19.12 13.20
C ASN A 380 -19.90 18.78 13.16
N GLN A 381 -20.74 19.68 12.61
CA GLN A 381 -22.15 19.42 12.45
C GLN A 381 -22.37 18.21 11.51
N VAL A 382 -23.27 17.30 11.91
CA VAL A 382 -23.66 16.14 11.11
C VAL A 382 -25.17 16.19 10.91
N LEU A 383 -25.59 16.27 9.65
CA LEU A 383 -26.98 16.12 9.23
C LEU A 383 -27.18 14.72 8.68
N LYS A 384 -27.97 13.89 9.36
CA LYS A 384 -28.35 12.56 8.87
C LYS A 384 -29.49 12.67 7.87
N ALA A 385 -29.26 12.19 6.66
CA ALA A 385 -30.29 12.17 5.62
C ALA A 385 -31.30 11.03 5.85
N ASP A 386 -32.55 11.30 5.49
CA ASP A 386 -33.64 10.32 5.43
C ASP A 386 -34.23 10.30 4.02
N PHE A 387 -33.40 9.95 3.05
CA PHE A 387 -33.79 9.86 1.64
C PHE A 387 -34.28 8.46 1.27
N SER A 388 -35.07 8.39 0.21
CA SER A 388 -35.49 7.13 -0.39
C SER A 388 -34.27 6.31 -0.81
N ARG A 389 -34.20 5.05 -0.36
CA ARG A 389 -33.12 4.12 -0.68
C ARG A 389 -33.60 2.67 -0.66
N ALA A 390 -32.88 1.81 -1.38
CA ALA A 390 -33.05 0.38 -1.29
C ALA A 390 -32.12 -0.18 -0.19
N THR A 391 -32.66 -0.95 0.75
CA THR A 391 -31.95 -1.46 1.93
C THR A 391 -31.85 -3.00 2.00
N GLY A 392 -32.59 -3.74 1.17
CA GLY A 392 -32.61 -5.20 1.18
C GLY A 392 -31.37 -5.83 0.55
N PHE A 393 -31.04 -7.06 0.97
CA PHE A 393 -29.96 -7.87 0.34
C PHE A 393 -30.37 -8.45 -1.03
N ASN A 394 -31.61 -8.25 -1.47
CA ASN A 394 -32.20 -8.88 -2.65
C ASN A 394 -32.07 -8.00 -3.88
N ASN A 395 -30.86 -7.66 -4.32
CA ASN A 395 -30.60 -7.04 -5.63
C ASN A 395 -31.53 -5.89 -6.05
N GLN A 396 -32.19 -5.25 -5.09
CA GLN A 396 -33.13 -4.18 -5.37
C GLN A 396 -32.40 -2.91 -5.78
N ARG A 397 -32.70 -2.44 -6.97
CA ARG A 397 -32.26 -1.12 -7.42
C ARG A 397 -33.12 -0.03 -6.78
N PRO A 398 -32.53 1.10 -6.40
CA PRO A 398 -33.30 2.26 -6.02
C PRO A 398 -34.08 2.78 -7.26
N VAL A 399 -35.33 3.15 -7.06
CA VAL A 399 -36.19 3.57 -8.18
C VAL A 399 -36.47 5.07 -8.18
N LYS A 400 -36.27 5.75 -7.05
CA LYS A 400 -36.50 7.18 -6.93
C LYS A 400 -35.17 7.93 -7.04
N ASP A 401 -35.05 8.81 -8.04
CA ASP A 401 -33.97 9.78 -8.13
C ASP A 401 -34.07 10.80 -7.00
N ILE A 402 -33.02 10.86 -6.14
CA ILE A 402 -32.96 11.78 -5.01
C ILE A 402 -32.06 13.00 -5.30
N SER A 403 -31.62 13.22 -6.53
CA SER A 403 -30.65 14.27 -6.87
C SER A 403 -31.06 15.65 -6.34
N SER A 404 -32.35 16.04 -6.52
CA SER A 404 -32.84 17.37 -6.07
C SER A 404 -32.93 17.47 -4.55
N GLU A 405 -33.34 16.40 -3.87
CA GLU A 405 -33.42 16.35 -2.40
C GLU A 405 -32.03 16.39 -1.78
N LEU A 406 -31.08 15.65 -2.37
CA LEU A 406 -29.69 15.62 -1.97
C LEU A 406 -29.03 17.01 -2.13
N GLN A 407 -29.25 17.69 -3.26
CA GLN A 407 -28.74 19.04 -3.49
C GLN A 407 -29.31 20.04 -2.48
N SER A 408 -30.60 20.00 -2.24
CA SER A 408 -31.25 20.90 -1.26
C SER A 408 -30.72 20.72 0.16
N ALA A 409 -30.39 19.48 0.57
CA ALA A 409 -29.80 19.21 1.88
C ALA A 409 -28.38 19.70 1.99
N LEU A 410 -27.57 19.54 0.93
CA LEU A 410 -26.19 20.06 0.86
C LEU A 410 -26.17 21.61 0.94
N ASP A 411 -27.09 22.27 0.22
CA ASP A 411 -27.19 23.72 0.23
C ASP A 411 -27.65 24.26 1.60
N ALA A 412 -28.61 23.58 2.24
CA ALA A 412 -29.03 23.91 3.60
C ALA A 412 -27.92 23.76 4.62
N LEU A 413 -27.13 22.68 4.50
CA LEU A 413 -25.96 22.45 5.37
C LEU A 413 -24.89 23.53 5.16
N LYS A 414 -24.64 23.93 3.91
CA LYS A 414 -23.77 25.06 3.60
C LYS A 414 -24.26 26.34 4.24
N ALA A 415 -25.55 26.66 4.14
CA ALA A 415 -26.18 27.85 4.71
C ALA A 415 -26.06 27.88 6.25
N SER A 416 -26.01 26.71 6.91
CA SER A 416 -25.85 26.58 8.36
C SER A 416 -24.38 26.59 8.84
N GLY A 417 -23.40 26.84 7.96
CA GLY A 417 -21.99 26.94 8.29
C GLY A 417 -21.14 25.74 7.90
N GLY A 418 -21.64 24.84 7.07
CA GLY A 418 -20.95 23.63 6.61
C GLY A 418 -21.09 22.44 7.54
N GLY A 419 -20.34 21.38 7.28
CA GLY A 419 -20.40 20.13 8.06
C GLY A 419 -20.57 18.89 7.19
N THR A 420 -21.05 17.81 7.76
CA THR A 420 -21.22 16.52 7.10
C THR A 420 -22.68 16.21 6.82
N LEU A 421 -23.02 15.94 5.56
CA LEU A 421 -24.27 15.27 5.19
C LEU A 421 -24.04 13.76 5.17
N TYR A 422 -24.61 13.06 6.14
CA TYR A 422 -24.45 11.61 6.29
C TYR A 422 -25.57 10.83 5.60
N LEU A 423 -25.20 9.99 4.65
CA LEU A 423 -26.08 9.03 4.00
C LEU A 423 -25.98 7.67 4.70
N PRO A 424 -27.02 7.21 5.41
CA PRO A 424 -27.06 5.87 5.99
C PRO A 424 -26.85 4.77 4.96
N ALA A 425 -26.48 3.58 5.43
CA ALA A 425 -26.32 2.42 4.56
C ALA A 425 -27.55 2.16 3.70
N GLY A 426 -27.33 1.83 2.46
CA GLY A 426 -28.35 1.58 1.43
C GLY A 426 -27.91 2.08 0.06
N ARG A 427 -28.71 1.78 -0.96
CA ARG A 427 -28.48 2.16 -2.35
C ARG A 427 -29.38 3.32 -2.73
N TYR A 428 -28.77 4.38 -3.22
CA TYR A 428 -29.43 5.62 -3.64
C TYR A 428 -29.32 5.80 -5.14
N LEU A 429 -30.33 6.37 -5.80
CA LEU A 429 -30.26 6.75 -7.21
C LEU A 429 -30.04 8.27 -7.32
N VAL A 430 -28.98 8.65 -8.04
CA VAL A 430 -28.61 10.05 -8.32
C VAL A 430 -28.37 10.16 -9.83
N ASP A 431 -29.34 10.67 -10.57
CA ASP A 431 -29.30 10.74 -12.03
C ASP A 431 -29.08 12.15 -12.59
N LYS A 432 -28.77 13.11 -11.70
CA LYS A 432 -28.42 14.50 -12.10
C LYS A 432 -27.17 14.95 -11.37
N PRO A 433 -26.37 15.83 -11.99
CA PRO A 433 -25.23 16.43 -11.34
C PRO A 433 -25.58 17.06 -10.00
N ILE A 434 -24.77 16.81 -8.99
CA ILE A 434 -24.83 17.43 -7.68
C ILE A 434 -23.53 18.18 -7.39
N LYS A 435 -23.66 19.29 -6.65
CA LYS A 435 -22.54 20.08 -6.20
C LYS A 435 -22.42 20.01 -4.70
N ILE A 436 -21.27 19.55 -4.21
CA ILE A 436 -20.94 19.58 -2.78
C ILE A 436 -20.31 20.94 -2.48
N PRO A 437 -21.01 21.81 -1.74
CA PRO A 437 -20.58 23.18 -1.54
C PRO A 437 -19.31 23.27 -0.67
N SER A 438 -18.61 24.36 -0.77
CA SER A 438 -17.39 24.63 -0.01
C SER A 438 -17.59 24.42 1.50
N GLY A 439 -16.69 23.62 2.11
CA GLY A 439 -16.70 23.31 3.53
C GLY A 439 -17.72 22.25 3.94
N VAL A 440 -18.32 21.54 2.98
CA VAL A 440 -19.28 20.44 3.21
C VAL A 440 -18.66 19.10 2.81
N GLU A 441 -18.94 18.07 3.58
CA GLU A 441 -18.61 16.67 3.27
C GLU A 441 -19.90 15.88 2.99
N LEU A 442 -19.94 15.14 1.89
CA LEU A 442 -20.92 14.07 1.66
C LEU A 442 -20.32 12.76 2.15
N ARG A 443 -20.90 12.14 3.18
CA ARG A 443 -20.37 10.95 3.83
C ARG A 443 -21.34 9.78 3.80
N GLY A 444 -20.84 8.62 3.43
CA GLY A 444 -21.55 7.35 3.57
C GLY A 444 -21.24 6.64 4.89
N SER A 445 -21.73 5.43 5.00
CA SER A 445 -21.64 4.60 6.21
C SER A 445 -20.33 3.84 6.40
N TRP A 446 -19.41 3.91 5.46
CA TRP A 446 -18.10 3.25 5.59
C TRP A 446 -17.17 4.08 6.46
N ASP A 447 -17.08 3.75 7.73
CA ASP A 447 -16.19 4.42 8.68
C ASP A 447 -14.76 3.89 8.63
N VAL A 448 -14.56 2.70 8.07
CA VAL A 448 -13.27 2.06 7.80
C VAL A 448 -13.08 1.92 6.31
N GLN A 449 -11.84 1.71 5.89
CA GLN A 449 -11.52 1.46 4.48
C GLN A 449 -12.28 0.24 3.97
N HIS A 450 -12.83 0.40 2.75
CA HIS A 450 -13.60 -0.67 2.14
C HIS A 450 -13.22 -0.88 0.71
N HIS A 451 -12.87 -1.69 0.05
CA HIS A 451 -12.83 -2.01 -1.37
C HIS A 451 -13.89 -3.07 -1.69
N THR A 452 -14.95 -3.10 -0.88
CA THR A 452 -16.07 -4.01 -1.10
C THR A 452 -17.22 -3.27 -1.79
N GLN A 453 -18.11 -4.04 -2.36
CA GLN A 453 -19.28 -3.52 -3.09
C GLN A 453 -20.58 -3.97 -2.44
N ASN A 454 -20.49 -4.79 -1.40
CA ASN A 454 -21.63 -5.34 -0.68
C ASN A 454 -21.84 -4.60 0.65
N GLY A 455 -23.01 -4.10 0.88
CA GLY A 455 -23.37 -3.34 2.08
C GLY A 455 -22.95 -1.86 2.00
N GLY A 456 -23.06 -1.15 3.11
CA GLY A 456 -22.71 0.26 3.22
C GLY A 456 -23.57 1.20 2.36
N THR A 457 -23.06 2.39 2.11
CA THR A 457 -23.72 3.39 1.27
C THR A 457 -23.23 3.30 -0.16
N ALA A 458 -24.15 3.15 -1.11
CA ALA A 458 -23.84 3.16 -2.53
C ALA A 458 -24.72 4.17 -3.27
N ILE A 459 -24.13 4.95 -4.16
CA ILE A 459 -24.81 5.83 -5.11
C ILE A 459 -24.75 5.17 -6.49
N PHE A 460 -25.93 4.85 -7.02
CA PHE A 460 -26.13 4.37 -8.37
C PHE A 460 -26.52 5.53 -9.27
N THR A 461 -26.10 5.48 -10.52
CA THR A 461 -26.44 6.51 -11.50
C THR A 461 -26.64 5.93 -12.89
N ASN A 462 -27.61 6.47 -13.62
CA ASN A 462 -27.75 6.31 -15.05
C ASN A 462 -27.32 7.58 -15.83
N TYR A 463 -26.76 8.57 -15.11
CA TYR A 463 -26.33 9.81 -15.73
C TYR A 463 -25.18 9.55 -16.72
N ASP A 464 -25.40 9.96 -17.95
CA ASP A 464 -24.46 9.80 -19.08
C ASP A 464 -24.10 11.13 -19.78
N GLY A 465 -24.60 12.24 -19.22
CA GLY A 465 -24.39 13.58 -19.77
C GLY A 465 -25.45 14.03 -20.76
N GLY A 466 -26.42 13.18 -21.10
CA GLY A 466 -27.47 13.51 -22.08
C GLY A 466 -26.91 13.94 -23.43
N ASP A 467 -27.46 15.00 -24.02
CA ASP A 467 -27.03 15.50 -25.34
C ASP A 467 -25.57 15.99 -25.38
N ALA A 468 -25.01 16.41 -24.26
CA ALA A 468 -23.61 16.84 -24.17
C ALA A 468 -22.63 15.66 -24.01
N GLY A 469 -23.14 14.46 -23.69
CA GLY A 469 -22.35 13.23 -23.56
C GLY A 469 -21.20 13.40 -22.56
N GLU A 470 -20.01 12.96 -22.94
CA GLU A 470 -18.82 13.00 -22.09
C GLU A 470 -18.33 14.41 -21.73
N ASN A 471 -18.84 15.46 -22.40
CA ASN A 471 -18.50 16.86 -22.14
C ASN A 471 -19.50 17.54 -21.17
N ALA A 472 -20.51 16.84 -20.71
CA ALA A 472 -21.43 17.35 -19.70
C ALA A 472 -20.75 17.54 -18.34
N PRO A 473 -21.34 18.32 -17.42
CA PRO A 473 -20.84 18.42 -16.05
C PRO A 473 -20.70 17.06 -15.37
N SER A 474 -19.69 16.92 -14.54
CA SER A 474 -19.48 15.69 -13.75
C SER A 474 -20.62 15.44 -12.77
N LEU A 475 -20.89 14.17 -12.46
CA LEU A 475 -21.99 13.79 -11.55
C LEU A 475 -21.84 14.43 -10.18
N ILE A 476 -20.64 14.40 -9.59
CA ILE A 476 -20.32 14.97 -8.28
C ILE A 476 -19.26 16.04 -8.45
N GLN A 477 -19.61 17.28 -8.10
CA GLN A 477 -18.72 18.45 -8.20
C GLN A 477 -18.34 18.91 -6.80
N LEU A 478 -17.05 18.98 -6.50
CA LEU A 478 -16.50 19.36 -5.20
C LEU A 478 -15.99 20.81 -5.25
N GLU A 479 -16.60 21.71 -4.52
CA GLU A 479 -16.09 23.09 -4.34
C GLU A 479 -14.88 23.11 -3.37
N THR A 480 -14.25 24.25 -3.21
CA THR A 480 -13.11 24.46 -2.29
C THR A 480 -13.38 23.89 -0.89
N ASN A 481 -12.46 23.09 -0.35
CA ASN A 481 -12.56 22.39 0.94
C ASN A 481 -13.81 21.46 1.04
N ALA A 482 -14.38 21.02 -0.07
CA ALA A 482 -15.45 20.03 -0.08
C ALA A 482 -14.89 18.62 -0.23
N GLY A 483 -15.63 17.64 0.24
CA GLY A 483 -15.19 16.25 0.14
C GLY A 483 -16.30 15.21 0.03
N ILE A 484 -15.89 14.02 -0.39
CA ILE A 484 -16.71 12.81 -0.38
C ILE A 484 -15.98 11.70 0.34
N ARG A 485 -16.70 10.97 1.20
CA ARG A 485 -16.11 9.92 2.05
C ARG A 485 -17.04 8.72 2.22
N GLY A 486 -16.45 7.51 2.22
CA GLY A 486 -17.12 6.28 2.65
C GLY A 486 -18.32 5.87 1.79
N ILE A 487 -18.21 6.03 0.46
CA ILE A 487 -19.30 5.80 -0.49
C ILE A 487 -18.82 4.92 -1.65
N THR A 488 -19.67 4.00 -2.09
CA THR A 488 -19.50 3.28 -3.35
C THR A 488 -20.28 3.99 -4.47
N LEU A 489 -19.66 4.22 -5.62
CA LEU A 489 -20.26 4.79 -6.82
C LEU A 489 -20.37 3.72 -7.90
N ALA A 490 -21.51 3.60 -8.58
CA ALA A 490 -21.71 2.65 -9.66
C ALA A 490 -22.55 3.26 -10.80
N GLN A 491 -21.98 3.29 -12.00
CA GLN A 491 -22.64 3.75 -13.21
C GLN A 491 -23.34 2.58 -13.92
N LEU A 492 -24.68 2.56 -13.88
CA LEU A 492 -25.46 1.36 -14.26
C LEU A 492 -25.63 1.19 -15.77
N ASN A 493 -25.60 2.27 -16.55
CA ASN A 493 -25.89 2.26 -17.98
C ASN A 493 -24.65 2.20 -18.88
N ILE A 494 -23.45 1.98 -18.27
CA ILE A 494 -22.19 2.03 -19.01
C ILE A 494 -22.04 0.88 -19.99
N ILE A 495 -22.62 -0.28 -19.65
CA ILE A 495 -22.71 -1.47 -20.50
C ILE A 495 -24.17 -1.90 -20.55
N SER A 496 -24.96 -1.23 -21.36
CA SER A 496 -26.38 -1.54 -21.53
C SER A 496 -26.88 -1.09 -22.91
N GLY A 497 -27.94 -1.72 -23.41
CA GLY A 497 -28.49 -1.40 -24.72
C GLY A 497 -27.53 -1.77 -25.84
N GLU A 498 -27.08 -0.79 -26.61
CA GLU A 498 -26.10 -0.94 -27.70
C GLU A 498 -24.63 -1.01 -27.22
N TYR A 499 -24.37 -0.75 -25.93
CA TYR A 499 -23.04 -0.71 -25.35
C TYR A 499 -22.64 -2.06 -24.74
N SER A 500 -21.38 -2.43 -24.88
CA SER A 500 -20.81 -3.68 -24.37
C SER A 500 -19.55 -3.44 -23.55
N ALA A 501 -18.99 -4.50 -23.00
CA ALA A 501 -17.71 -4.40 -22.27
C ALA A 501 -16.54 -4.06 -23.21
N GLU A 502 -16.64 -4.40 -24.49
CA GLU A 502 -15.66 -4.06 -25.55
C GLU A 502 -15.88 -2.64 -26.09
N SER A 503 -17.09 -2.11 -25.97
CA SER A 503 -17.49 -0.78 -26.43
C SER A 503 -18.40 -0.08 -25.40
N PRO A 504 -17.88 0.26 -24.22
CA PRO A 504 -18.68 0.89 -23.18
C PRO A 504 -19.04 2.33 -23.54
N ARG A 505 -20.18 2.78 -22.98
CA ARG A 505 -20.67 4.15 -23.16
C ARG A 505 -19.64 5.16 -22.67
N LYS A 506 -19.45 6.24 -23.42
CA LYS A 506 -18.68 7.40 -22.97
C LYS A 506 -19.54 8.31 -22.12
N THR A 507 -19.03 8.71 -20.96
CA THR A 507 -19.75 9.54 -20.00
C THR A 507 -18.83 10.61 -19.39
N PRO A 508 -19.38 11.65 -18.72
CA PRO A 508 -18.57 12.58 -17.94
C PRO A 508 -17.80 11.89 -16.80
N PHE A 509 -16.88 12.60 -16.20
CA PHE A 509 -16.27 12.15 -14.96
C PHE A 509 -17.31 11.95 -13.84
N LEU A 510 -17.12 10.95 -13.00
CA LEU A 510 -17.97 10.74 -11.84
C LEU A 510 -17.76 11.82 -10.77
N ILE A 511 -16.51 12.22 -10.54
CA ILE A 511 -16.15 13.23 -9.54
C ILE A 511 -15.28 14.31 -10.21
N GLN A 512 -15.51 15.59 -9.89
CA GLN A 512 -14.69 16.71 -10.33
C GLN A 512 -14.40 17.65 -9.16
N GLY A 513 -13.12 17.95 -8.96
CA GLY A 513 -12.69 19.05 -8.08
C GLY A 513 -12.83 20.39 -8.81
N GLN A 514 -13.50 21.36 -8.18
CA GLN A 514 -13.73 22.70 -8.71
C GLN A 514 -13.01 23.80 -7.90
N GLY A 515 -12.08 23.42 -7.03
CA GLY A 515 -11.30 24.35 -6.22
C GLY A 515 -10.25 23.64 -5.35
N PRO A 516 -9.41 24.39 -4.64
CA PRO A 516 -8.36 23.82 -3.81
C PRO A 516 -8.90 23.06 -2.59
N LYS A 517 -8.04 22.12 -2.10
CA LYS A 517 -8.26 21.33 -0.89
C LYS A 517 -9.51 20.43 -0.95
N VAL A 518 -9.94 20.03 -2.14
CA VAL A 518 -10.95 18.99 -2.28
C VAL A 518 -10.39 17.64 -1.84
N TYR A 519 -11.27 16.75 -1.33
CA TYR A 519 -10.83 15.43 -0.89
C TYR A 519 -11.81 14.31 -1.23
N VAL A 520 -11.23 13.13 -1.51
CA VAL A 520 -11.93 11.88 -1.81
C VAL A 520 -11.32 10.80 -0.94
N ILE A 521 -12.06 10.29 0.03
CA ILE A 521 -11.53 9.35 1.03
C ILE A 521 -12.42 8.13 1.13
N ASN A 522 -11.81 6.94 1.08
CA ASN A 522 -12.52 5.68 1.24
C ASN A 522 -13.72 5.57 0.28
N VAL A 523 -13.48 5.79 -1.01
CA VAL A 523 -14.49 5.73 -2.06
C VAL A 523 -14.19 4.56 -2.98
N THR A 524 -15.23 3.82 -3.36
CA THR A 524 -15.11 2.76 -4.36
C THR A 524 -15.88 3.14 -5.63
N ILE A 525 -15.18 3.28 -6.75
CA ILE A 525 -15.80 3.38 -8.07
C ILE A 525 -15.99 1.96 -8.59
N ALA A 526 -17.13 1.34 -8.25
CA ALA A 526 -17.41 -0.04 -8.63
C ALA A 526 -17.34 -0.23 -10.16
N ILE A 527 -17.87 0.73 -10.91
CA ILE A 527 -17.65 0.92 -12.34
C ILE A 527 -17.95 2.37 -12.75
N GLY A 528 -17.14 2.91 -13.67
CA GLY A 528 -17.36 4.21 -14.28
C GLY A 528 -16.55 4.37 -15.54
N ASP A 529 -16.94 5.22 -16.46
CA ASP A 529 -16.14 5.54 -17.65
C ASP A 529 -14.89 6.31 -17.26
N LYS A 530 -15.09 7.42 -16.53
CA LYS A 530 -14.03 8.30 -16.03
C LYS A 530 -14.22 8.50 -14.52
N GLY A 531 -13.14 8.38 -13.74
CA GLY A 531 -13.18 8.47 -12.29
C GLY A 531 -13.19 9.90 -11.76
N ILE A 532 -12.02 10.51 -11.60
CA ILE A 532 -11.85 11.79 -10.92
C ILE A 532 -11.11 12.79 -11.80
N ASP A 533 -11.72 13.94 -12.04
CA ASP A 533 -11.12 15.11 -12.68
C ASP A 533 -10.62 16.11 -11.61
N LEU A 534 -9.32 16.28 -11.53
CA LEU A 534 -8.61 17.29 -10.73
C LEU A 534 -7.74 18.19 -11.62
N ALA A 535 -8.06 18.28 -12.93
CA ALA A 535 -7.29 18.99 -13.92
C ALA A 535 -8.03 20.20 -14.52
N SER A 536 -9.37 20.15 -14.56
CA SER A 536 -10.17 21.22 -15.17
C SER A 536 -10.14 22.54 -14.37
N TYR A 537 -9.75 22.49 -13.10
CA TYR A 537 -9.64 23.64 -12.19
C TYR A 537 -8.35 23.53 -11.38
N ASP A 538 -7.93 24.63 -10.75
CA ASP A 538 -6.89 24.59 -9.72
C ASP A 538 -7.40 23.83 -8.49
N THR A 539 -6.90 22.62 -8.30
CA THR A 539 -7.20 21.76 -7.17
C THR A 539 -6.04 21.63 -6.19
N SER A 540 -5.22 22.68 -6.04
CA SER A 540 -4.06 22.69 -5.15
C SER A 540 -4.40 22.16 -3.76
N GLY A 541 -3.54 21.31 -3.20
CA GLY A 541 -3.76 20.65 -1.91
C GLY A 541 -4.89 19.60 -1.93
N HIS A 542 -5.27 19.06 -3.11
CA HIS A 542 -6.21 17.94 -3.17
C HIS A 542 -5.68 16.73 -2.40
N TYR A 543 -6.59 15.94 -1.85
CA TYR A 543 -6.28 14.74 -1.09
C TYR A 543 -7.15 13.56 -1.53
N VAL A 544 -6.52 12.49 -1.98
CA VAL A 544 -7.21 11.23 -2.33
C VAL A 544 -6.58 10.10 -1.53
N ASP A 545 -7.39 9.39 -0.76
CA ASP A 545 -6.94 8.27 0.05
C ASP A 545 -7.89 7.09 -0.03
N TYR A 546 -7.31 5.90 -0.17
CA TYR A 546 -8.03 4.64 -0.21
C TYR A 546 -9.18 4.63 -1.23
N LEU A 547 -8.87 5.03 -2.46
CA LEU A 547 -9.77 4.95 -3.60
C LEU A 547 -9.61 3.59 -4.27
N GLY A 548 -10.71 2.86 -4.42
CA GLY A 548 -10.73 1.60 -5.18
C GLY A 548 -11.65 1.67 -6.39
N GLY A 549 -11.45 0.77 -7.38
CA GLY A 549 -12.43 0.68 -8.45
C GLY A 549 -11.93 0.32 -9.83
N VAL A 550 -12.82 0.47 -10.82
CA VAL A 550 -12.51 0.30 -12.24
C VAL A 550 -13.04 1.47 -13.07
N PRO A 551 -12.20 2.49 -13.30
CA PRO A 551 -12.44 3.47 -14.36
C PRO A 551 -12.05 2.84 -15.71
N LEU A 552 -12.88 3.02 -16.74
CA LEU A 552 -12.67 2.36 -18.03
C LEU A 552 -11.73 3.14 -18.97
N ARG A 553 -11.74 4.50 -18.92
CA ARG A 553 -10.89 5.34 -19.79
C ARG A 553 -9.94 6.27 -19.03
N ALA A 554 -10.35 6.81 -17.89
CA ALA A 554 -9.52 7.68 -17.07
C ALA A 554 -9.77 7.43 -15.59
N GLY A 555 -8.71 7.15 -14.84
CA GLY A 555 -8.82 6.98 -13.38
C GLY A 555 -8.82 8.31 -12.66
N ILE A 556 -7.66 8.84 -12.32
CA ILE A 556 -7.50 10.17 -11.75
C ILE A 556 -6.72 11.03 -12.74
N TRP A 557 -7.26 12.17 -13.09
CA TRP A 557 -6.58 13.16 -13.91
C TRP A 557 -6.27 14.39 -13.07
N VAL A 558 -4.99 14.77 -12.96
CA VAL A 558 -4.51 15.95 -12.21
C VAL A 558 -3.81 16.90 -13.17
N GLY A 559 -4.12 18.19 -13.05
CA GLY A 559 -3.55 19.23 -13.89
C GLY A 559 -3.96 20.62 -13.42
N GLY A 560 -4.18 21.56 -14.36
CA GLY A 560 -4.72 22.88 -14.06
C GLY A 560 -3.83 23.75 -13.15
N GLY A 561 -2.54 23.44 -13.05
CA GLY A 561 -1.60 24.15 -12.18
C GLY A 561 -1.63 23.71 -10.73
N ALA A 562 -2.27 22.59 -10.40
CA ALA A 562 -2.41 22.09 -9.03
C ALA A 562 -1.05 21.90 -8.33
N GLU A 563 -0.93 22.37 -7.09
CA GLU A 563 0.27 22.29 -6.28
C GLU A 563 0.01 21.56 -4.96
N GLY A 564 0.98 20.70 -4.54
CA GLY A 564 0.98 20.06 -3.23
C GLY A 564 -0.14 19.02 -3.05
N GLY A 565 -0.60 18.40 -4.13
CA GLY A 565 -1.59 17.32 -4.07
C GLY A 565 -1.02 16.02 -3.51
N PHE A 566 -1.89 15.19 -2.93
CA PHE A 566 -1.54 13.92 -2.32
C PHE A 566 -2.53 12.84 -2.71
N ILE A 567 -2.05 11.76 -3.35
CA ILE A 567 -2.84 10.57 -3.72
C ILE A 567 -2.19 9.36 -3.11
N ARG A 568 -2.92 8.64 -2.25
CA ARG A 568 -2.37 7.50 -1.53
C ARG A 568 -3.32 6.31 -1.46
N ASN A 569 -2.73 5.12 -1.29
CA ASN A 569 -3.44 3.87 -1.01
C ASN A 569 -4.56 3.54 -2.02
N MET A 570 -4.45 4.04 -3.24
CA MET A 570 -5.46 3.74 -4.25
C MET A 570 -5.19 2.42 -4.96
N GLN A 571 -6.26 1.80 -5.46
CA GLN A 571 -6.20 0.59 -6.27
C GLN A 571 -7.20 0.63 -7.41
N PHE A 572 -6.73 0.60 -8.65
CA PHE A 572 -7.59 0.33 -9.80
C PHE A 572 -7.42 -1.11 -10.26
N ASN A 573 -8.55 -1.82 -10.39
CA ASN A 573 -8.55 -3.23 -10.72
C ASN A 573 -9.88 -3.60 -11.42
N PRO A 574 -9.86 -4.17 -12.64
CA PRO A 574 -11.07 -4.58 -13.34
C PRO A 574 -11.96 -5.57 -12.61
N HIS A 575 -11.48 -6.22 -11.57
CA HIS A 575 -12.28 -7.10 -10.74
C HIS A 575 -13.44 -6.40 -10.04
N TYR A 576 -13.31 -5.10 -9.75
CA TYR A 576 -14.39 -4.31 -9.14
C TYR A 576 -15.67 -4.31 -9.99
N GLY A 577 -15.55 -4.08 -11.30
CA GLY A 577 -16.71 -4.06 -12.20
C GLY A 577 -17.39 -5.41 -12.38
N SER A 578 -16.72 -6.52 -12.07
CA SER A 578 -17.33 -7.86 -12.11
C SER A 578 -18.14 -8.21 -10.88
N ARG A 579 -18.11 -7.38 -9.84
CA ARG A 579 -18.71 -7.63 -8.52
C ARG A 579 -19.57 -6.46 -8.07
N LEU A 580 -20.55 -6.03 -8.89
CA LEU A 580 -21.42 -4.91 -8.52
C LEU A 580 -22.29 -5.21 -7.31
N PRO A 581 -22.71 -4.18 -6.54
CA PRO A 581 -23.57 -4.34 -5.35
C PRO A 581 -24.93 -5.01 -5.61
N GLU A 582 -25.24 -5.30 -6.83
CA GLU A 582 -26.51 -5.87 -7.28
C GLU A 582 -26.57 -7.40 -7.28
N GLY A 583 -25.62 -8.06 -6.66
CA GLY A 583 -25.75 -9.48 -6.37
C GLY A 583 -25.56 -10.41 -7.54
N GLY A 584 -24.51 -10.24 -8.31
CA GLY A 584 -23.98 -11.38 -8.97
C GLY A 584 -23.94 -11.40 -10.50
N GLN A 585 -24.48 -10.43 -11.19
CA GLN A 585 -24.19 -10.26 -12.61
C GLN A 585 -23.31 -9.03 -12.81
N GLY A 586 -22.08 -9.15 -12.34
CA GLY A 586 -21.04 -8.20 -12.70
C GLY A 586 -20.75 -8.24 -14.20
N TYR A 587 -20.10 -7.23 -14.68
CA TYR A 587 -19.72 -7.12 -16.09
C TYR A 587 -18.62 -8.13 -16.46
N PRO A 588 -18.52 -8.55 -17.73
CA PRO A 588 -17.53 -9.52 -18.19
C PRO A 588 -16.10 -9.07 -17.92
N ARG A 589 -15.46 -9.64 -16.89
CA ARG A 589 -14.13 -9.24 -16.41
C ARG A 589 -13.06 -9.24 -17.51
N VAL A 590 -13.03 -10.31 -18.32
CA VAL A 590 -11.99 -10.47 -19.36
C VAL A 590 -12.12 -9.39 -20.44
N ALA A 591 -13.34 -9.06 -20.86
CA ALA A 591 -13.59 -8.02 -21.84
C ALA A 591 -13.24 -6.63 -21.28
N MET A 592 -13.63 -6.34 -20.04
CA MET A 592 -13.21 -5.10 -19.35
C MET A 592 -11.71 -5.00 -19.22
N MET A 593 -11.03 -6.07 -18.81
CA MET A 593 -9.57 -6.09 -18.71
C MET A 593 -8.91 -5.71 -20.05
N ARG A 594 -9.33 -6.33 -21.15
CA ARG A 594 -8.83 -5.99 -22.48
C ARG A 594 -9.12 -4.54 -22.86
N PHE A 595 -10.31 -4.05 -22.51
CA PHE A 595 -10.69 -2.68 -22.81
C PHE A 595 -9.80 -1.67 -22.05
N VAL A 596 -9.63 -1.83 -20.75
CA VAL A 596 -8.80 -0.89 -19.95
C VAL A 596 -7.32 -0.97 -20.33
N GLN A 597 -6.82 -2.15 -20.68
CA GLN A 597 -5.44 -2.32 -21.17
C GLN A 597 -5.15 -1.62 -22.50
N SER A 598 -6.20 -1.27 -23.24
CA SER A 598 -6.09 -0.56 -24.52
C SER A 598 -6.53 0.91 -24.46
N ASN A 599 -7.30 1.31 -23.42
CA ASN A 599 -7.97 2.60 -23.40
C ASN A 599 -7.79 3.42 -22.12
N CYS A 600 -7.40 2.81 -20.99
CA CYS A 600 -7.40 3.49 -19.70
C CYS A 600 -6.04 4.13 -19.37
N SER A 601 -6.01 5.43 -19.11
CA SER A 601 -4.95 6.07 -18.33
C SER A 601 -5.35 6.07 -16.85
N ALA A 602 -4.72 5.21 -16.05
CA ALA A 602 -5.14 5.05 -14.65
C ALA A 602 -4.83 6.29 -13.81
N LEU A 603 -3.61 6.80 -13.86
CA LEU A 603 -3.19 8.07 -13.26
C LEU A 603 -2.63 8.97 -14.36
N LYS A 604 -3.16 10.19 -14.48
CA LYS A 604 -2.78 11.15 -15.50
C LYS A 604 -2.37 12.47 -14.87
N PHE A 605 -1.15 12.93 -15.16
CA PHE A 605 -0.57 14.14 -14.59
C PHE A 605 -0.14 15.10 -15.70
N ALA A 606 -0.65 16.32 -15.62
CA ALA A 606 -0.33 17.38 -16.58
C ALA A 606 0.41 18.54 -15.90
N ASP A 607 -0.09 19.77 -15.86
CA ASP A 607 0.53 20.88 -15.11
C ASP A 607 0.33 20.68 -13.61
N VAL A 608 1.27 19.99 -12.96
CA VAL A 608 1.28 19.74 -11.51
C VAL A 608 2.59 20.15 -10.90
N LYS A 609 2.57 20.58 -9.63
CA LYS A 609 3.75 20.97 -8.86
C LYS A 609 3.76 20.28 -7.50
N ASN A 610 4.92 19.72 -7.13
CA ASN A 610 5.10 19.05 -5.84
C ASN A 610 4.02 18.00 -5.53
N GLN A 611 3.58 17.26 -6.57
CA GLN A 611 2.63 16.15 -6.41
C GLN A 611 3.28 14.97 -5.73
N THR A 612 2.58 14.35 -4.79
CA THR A 612 3.01 13.10 -4.15
C THR A 612 1.99 12.00 -4.42
N ILE A 613 2.49 10.81 -4.77
CA ILE A 613 1.71 9.58 -4.78
C ILE A 613 2.39 8.54 -3.89
N PHE A 614 1.60 7.76 -3.14
CA PHE A 614 2.10 6.89 -2.09
C PHE A 614 1.30 5.59 -2.00
N ASN A 615 1.98 4.43 -2.05
CA ASN A 615 1.40 3.09 -1.93
C ASN A 615 0.20 2.86 -2.87
N ASN A 616 0.32 3.28 -4.13
CA ASN A 616 -0.73 3.15 -5.13
C ASN A 616 -0.50 1.93 -6.02
N PHE A 617 -1.59 1.29 -6.43
CA PHE A 617 -1.54 0.10 -7.28
C PHE A 617 -2.51 0.21 -8.45
N VAL A 618 -2.05 -0.21 -9.62
CA VAL A 618 -2.85 -0.27 -10.84
C VAL A 618 -2.74 -1.66 -11.45
N TYR A 619 -3.86 -2.34 -11.59
CA TYR A 619 -3.95 -3.61 -12.31
C TYR A 619 -4.70 -3.43 -13.63
N GLY A 620 -3.98 -3.53 -14.74
CA GLY A 620 -4.52 -3.44 -16.10
C GLY A 620 -4.91 -2.02 -16.53
N SER A 621 -4.09 -1.41 -17.37
CA SER A 621 -4.40 -0.16 -18.07
C SER A 621 -3.48 -0.02 -19.29
N VAL A 622 -3.80 0.88 -20.23
CA VAL A 622 -2.84 1.20 -21.29
C VAL A 622 -1.66 1.95 -20.70
N TYR A 623 -1.91 2.90 -19.82
CA TYR A 623 -0.88 3.63 -19.06
C TYR A 623 -1.16 3.53 -17.57
N GLY A 624 -0.24 2.94 -16.80
CA GLY A 624 -0.29 2.93 -15.33
C GLY A 624 -0.20 4.35 -14.81
N ILE A 625 0.84 5.08 -15.20
CA ILE A 625 0.98 6.52 -14.96
C ILE A 625 1.33 7.22 -16.27
N HIS A 626 0.63 8.30 -16.59
CA HIS A 626 0.75 9.07 -17.81
C HIS A 626 1.07 10.53 -17.51
N PHE A 627 2.19 11.04 -18.00
CA PHE A 627 2.66 12.42 -17.89
C PHE A 627 2.56 13.11 -19.25
N LEU A 628 1.92 14.27 -19.29
CA LEU A 628 1.68 14.97 -20.56
C LEU A 628 1.57 16.47 -20.35
N LYS A 629 1.57 17.22 -21.45
CA LYS A 629 1.27 18.64 -21.45
C LYS A 629 -0.20 18.89 -21.10
N ASP A 630 -0.45 19.85 -20.25
CA ASP A 630 -1.80 20.29 -19.91
C ASP A 630 -2.41 21.09 -21.07
N GLU A 631 -3.57 20.67 -21.54
CA GLU A 631 -4.26 21.32 -22.66
C GLU A 631 -4.86 22.66 -22.28
N ILE A 632 -5.20 22.87 -21.01
CA ILE A 632 -5.84 24.09 -20.50
C ILE A 632 -4.78 25.18 -20.24
N THR A 633 -3.73 24.84 -19.49
CA THR A 633 -2.69 25.79 -19.09
C THR A 633 -1.54 25.88 -20.10
N GLY A 634 -1.40 24.89 -20.97
CA GLY A 634 -0.30 24.77 -21.93
C GLY A 634 1.06 24.43 -21.29
N LYS A 635 1.10 24.04 -20.00
CA LYS A 635 2.32 23.72 -19.24
C LYS A 635 2.53 22.21 -19.09
N TYR A 636 3.70 21.85 -18.62
CA TYR A 636 4.15 20.47 -18.45
C TYR A 636 4.16 20.04 -16.96
N PRO A 637 4.19 18.73 -16.69
CA PRO A 637 4.36 18.24 -15.32
C PRO A 637 5.67 18.79 -14.72
N GLY A 638 5.60 19.32 -13.51
CA GLY A 638 6.76 19.79 -12.78
C GLY A 638 7.40 18.68 -11.92
N LYS A 639 7.61 19.00 -10.63
CA LYS A 639 8.21 18.04 -9.69
C LYS A 639 7.15 17.10 -9.11
N MET A 640 7.44 15.80 -9.16
CA MET A 640 6.62 14.75 -8.58
C MET A 640 7.44 13.73 -7.80
N THR A 641 6.84 13.19 -6.74
CA THR A 641 7.41 12.11 -5.93
C THR A 641 6.43 10.94 -5.88
N MET A 642 6.93 9.75 -6.21
CA MET A 642 6.20 8.49 -6.15
C MET A 642 6.91 7.56 -5.19
N ILE A 643 6.21 7.02 -4.20
CA ILE A 643 6.76 6.04 -3.24
C ILE A 643 5.80 4.87 -3.17
N GLY A 644 6.32 3.65 -3.36
CA GLY A 644 5.50 2.46 -3.27
C GLY A 644 4.46 2.36 -4.39
N HIS A 645 4.84 2.56 -5.65
CA HIS A 645 3.92 2.38 -6.78
C HIS A 645 4.04 0.97 -7.37
N GLY A 646 2.90 0.30 -7.56
CA GLY A 646 2.78 -0.94 -8.31
C GLY A 646 1.95 -0.77 -9.58
N SER A 647 2.46 -1.26 -10.70
CA SER A 647 1.71 -1.40 -11.95
C SER A 647 1.77 -2.84 -12.40
N ASP A 648 0.64 -3.54 -12.47
CA ASP A 648 0.58 -4.90 -12.98
C ASP A 648 -0.34 -5.01 -14.19
N GLY A 649 0.08 -5.77 -15.19
CA GLY A 649 -0.71 -5.98 -16.40
C GLY A 649 -0.96 -4.73 -17.25
N CYS A 650 -0.20 -3.66 -17.06
CA CYS A 650 -0.27 -2.47 -17.89
C CYS A 650 0.43 -2.67 -19.23
N THR A 651 -0.02 -1.99 -20.27
CA THR A 651 0.70 -1.96 -21.54
C THR A 651 1.98 -1.14 -21.42
N TYR A 652 1.90 0.01 -20.76
CA TYR A 652 3.04 0.82 -20.32
C TYR A 652 2.85 1.17 -18.84
N SER A 653 3.80 0.81 -18.01
CA SER A 653 3.69 1.13 -16.58
C SER A 653 3.86 2.63 -16.32
N LEU A 654 4.85 3.26 -16.96
CA LEU A 654 5.09 4.70 -16.93
C LEU A 654 5.19 5.25 -18.34
N PHE A 655 4.37 6.22 -18.68
CA PHE A 655 4.42 6.93 -19.96
C PHE A 655 4.66 8.42 -19.76
N VAL A 656 5.78 8.93 -20.23
CA VAL A 656 6.11 10.36 -20.31
C VAL A 656 5.87 10.79 -21.76
N GLU A 657 4.68 11.30 -22.06
CA GLU A 657 4.32 11.76 -23.40
C GLU A 657 4.98 13.10 -23.72
N ASP A 658 4.86 14.05 -22.81
CA ASP A 658 5.44 15.37 -22.90
C ASP A 658 6.13 15.77 -21.59
N ALA A 659 7.25 16.47 -21.68
CA ALA A 659 7.99 17.00 -20.54
C ALA A 659 8.87 18.17 -20.93
N ASP A 660 9.03 19.16 -20.05
CA ASP A 660 9.98 20.25 -20.24
C ASP A 660 11.27 20.07 -19.39
N LYS A 661 12.15 21.05 -19.46
CA LYS A 661 13.43 21.02 -18.72
C LYS A 661 13.28 20.99 -17.19
N ASP A 662 12.17 21.43 -16.66
CA ASP A 662 11.88 21.52 -15.22
C ASP A 662 11.09 20.30 -14.71
N THR A 663 10.66 19.40 -15.60
CA THR A 663 10.01 18.14 -15.26
C THR A 663 10.98 17.22 -14.52
N LYS A 664 10.66 16.90 -13.25
CA LYS A 664 11.45 15.98 -12.41
C LYS A 664 10.53 14.98 -11.69
N ILE A 665 10.54 13.75 -12.14
CA ILE A 665 9.76 12.65 -11.56
C ILE A 665 10.71 11.74 -10.81
N ILE A 666 10.48 11.54 -9.52
CA ILE A 666 11.25 10.64 -8.65
C ILE A 666 10.33 9.50 -8.23
N ALA A 667 10.75 8.27 -8.49
CA ALA A 667 10.07 7.06 -8.07
C ALA A 667 10.96 6.24 -7.14
N VAL A 668 10.41 5.82 -6.00
CA VAL A 668 11.10 4.99 -5.00
C VAL A 668 10.26 3.75 -4.72
N ASN A 669 10.87 2.59 -4.63
CA ASN A 669 10.20 1.32 -4.38
C ASN A 669 9.04 1.08 -5.37
N SER A 670 9.31 1.14 -6.66
CA SER A 670 8.27 0.87 -7.67
C SER A 670 8.42 -0.53 -8.26
N GLU A 671 7.32 -1.24 -8.37
CA GLU A 671 7.25 -2.51 -9.09
C GLU A 671 6.47 -2.33 -10.39
N LEU A 672 7.14 -2.49 -11.50
CA LEU A 672 6.58 -2.24 -12.83
C LEU A 672 6.48 -3.55 -13.60
N VAL A 673 5.26 -3.96 -13.89
CA VAL A 673 4.94 -5.27 -14.46
C VAL A 673 4.15 -5.12 -15.75
N ASN A 674 4.63 -5.77 -16.77
CA ASN A 674 3.93 -5.81 -18.06
C ASN A 674 3.52 -7.23 -18.39
N THR A 675 2.26 -7.41 -18.72
CA THR A 675 1.71 -8.70 -19.16
C THR A 675 1.54 -8.72 -20.67
N LYS A 676 1.97 -9.80 -21.31
CA LYS A 676 1.77 -9.97 -22.76
C LYS A 676 0.29 -10.09 -23.08
N ILE A 677 -0.27 -9.18 -23.87
CA ILE A 677 -1.58 -9.33 -24.48
C ILE A 677 -1.40 -9.90 -25.89
N PRO A 678 -2.11 -10.98 -26.27
CA PRO A 678 -2.02 -11.50 -27.63
C PRO A 678 -2.36 -10.43 -28.68
N ASN A 679 -1.55 -10.33 -29.73
CA ASN A 679 -1.72 -9.43 -30.90
C ASN A 679 -1.41 -7.94 -30.67
N GLU A 680 -0.80 -7.55 -29.55
CA GLU A 680 -0.32 -6.18 -29.36
C GLU A 680 1.18 -6.08 -29.62
N PRO A 681 1.65 -5.07 -30.37
CA PRO A 681 2.99 -5.11 -30.96
C PRO A 681 4.13 -4.68 -30.03
N VAL A 682 3.91 -3.78 -29.09
CA VAL A 682 5.01 -3.17 -28.30
C VAL A 682 4.59 -2.90 -26.87
N ARG A 683 5.47 -3.24 -25.93
CA ARG A 683 5.28 -3.00 -24.50
C ARG A 683 6.59 -2.69 -23.82
N SER A 684 6.56 -1.73 -22.94
CA SER A 684 7.70 -1.40 -22.09
C SER A 684 7.24 -1.00 -20.69
N TYR A 685 8.14 -1.14 -19.73
CA TYR A 685 7.89 -0.57 -18.40
C TYR A 685 7.86 0.95 -18.47
N VAL A 686 8.75 1.55 -19.25
CA VAL A 686 8.85 2.99 -19.44
C VAL A 686 8.77 3.33 -20.91
N LEU A 687 7.89 4.27 -21.26
CA LEU A 687 7.84 4.93 -22.56
C LEU A 687 8.06 6.43 -22.37
N MET A 688 9.07 7.00 -23.03
CA MET A 688 9.32 8.44 -23.05
C MET A 688 9.23 8.95 -24.49
N GLY A 689 8.25 9.83 -24.74
CA GLY A 689 7.91 10.29 -26.07
C GLY A 689 7.08 9.28 -26.87
N LYS A 690 6.03 9.76 -27.51
CA LYS A 690 5.07 8.92 -28.25
C LYS A 690 5.66 8.33 -29.52
N GLU A 691 6.37 9.15 -30.28
CA GLU A 691 7.01 8.76 -31.54
C GLU A 691 8.36 9.47 -31.70
N MET A 692 9.30 8.81 -32.35
CA MET A 692 10.56 9.42 -32.76
C MET A 692 10.26 10.60 -33.73
N ASN A 693 10.83 11.76 -33.50
CA ASN A 693 10.62 13.01 -34.25
C ASN A 693 9.34 13.81 -33.95
N THR A 694 8.41 13.33 -33.14
CA THR A 694 7.23 14.10 -32.70
C THR A 694 7.19 14.27 -31.19
N SER A 695 8.15 13.66 -30.49
CA SER A 695 8.27 13.73 -29.03
C SER A 695 8.57 15.14 -28.55
N LYS A 696 7.84 15.57 -27.53
CA LYS A 696 8.04 16.85 -26.83
C LYS A 696 8.67 16.65 -25.45
N VAL A 697 9.48 15.61 -25.30
CA VAL A 697 10.27 15.38 -24.08
C VAL A 697 11.58 16.13 -24.19
N HIS A 698 11.76 17.12 -23.30
CA HIS A 698 12.99 17.89 -23.27
C HIS A 698 14.17 17.03 -22.79
N PRO A 699 15.40 17.18 -23.35
CA PRO A 699 16.56 16.37 -22.95
C PRO A 699 16.95 16.48 -21.47
N ASP A 700 16.65 17.60 -20.81
CA ASP A 700 16.92 17.81 -19.38
C ASP A 700 15.79 17.31 -18.45
N ALA A 701 14.65 16.86 -19.00
CA ALA A 701 13.60 16.25 -18.22
C ALA A 701 14.13 14.98 -17.50
N LYS A 702 13.73 14.77 -16.25
CA LYS A 702 14.26 13.68 -15.42
C LYS A 702 13.16 12.74 -14.94
N LEU A 703 13.29 11.48 -15.30
CA LEU A 703 12.61 10.36 -14.64
C LEU A 703 13.67 9.54 -13.90
N ILE A 704 13.60 9.49 -12.58
CA ILE A 704 14.60 8.83 -11.73
C ILE A 704 13.90 7.71 -10.97
N LEU A 705 14.36 6.48 -11.17
CA LEU A 705 13.83 5.29 -10.53
C LEU A 705 14.85 4.79 -9.49
N TYR A 706 14.49 4.87 -8.21
CA TYR A 706 15.28 4.32 -7.12
C TYR A 706 14.66 3.01 -6.64
N ASN A 707 15.49 2.00 -6.43
CA ASN A 707 15.06 0.73 -5.83
C ASN A 707 13.80 0.16 -6.46
N SER A 708 13.80 0.00 -7.78
CA SER A 708 12.63 -0.45 -8.54
C SER A 708 12.83 -1.86 -9.08
N ALA A 709 11.76 -2.64 -9.13
CA ALA A 709 11.74 -3.97 -9.72
C ALA A 709 10.95 -3.98 -11.03
N PHE A 710 11.42 -4.78 -11.99
CA PHE A 710 10.86 -4.91 -13.32
C PHE A 710 10.66 -6.39 -13.62
N TRP A 711 9.44 -6.79 -13.91
CA TRP A 711 9.16 -8.18 -14.24
C TRP A 711 7.94 -8.36 -15.17
N GLY A 712 7.68 -9.58 -15.61
CA GLY A 712 6.65 -9.86 -16.60
C GLY A 712 7.25 -10.15 -17.99
N SER A 713 6.53 -9.81 -19.06
CA SER A 713 6.90 -10.13 -20.45
C SER A 713 6.90 -8.90 -21.37
N PRO A 714 7.69 -7.85 -21.07
CA PRO A 714 7.78 -6.71 -21.96
C PRO A 714 8.59 -7.07 -23.22
N VAL A 715 8.37 -6.33 -24.29
CA VAL A 715 9.24 -6.40 -25.49
C VAL A 715 10.50 -5.57 -25.25
N PHE A 716 10.37 -4.45 -24.56
CA PHE A 716 11.46 -3.55 -24.21
C PHE A 716 11.40 -3.15 -22.73
N GLY A 717 12.55 -3.00 -22.08
CA GLY A 717 12.63 -2.44 -20.73
C GLY A 717 12.22 -0.97 -20.71
N ALA A 718 12.79 -0.16 -21.61
CA ALA A 718 12.42 1.23 -21.83
C ALA A 718 12.47 1.57 -23.32
N ILE A 719 11.56 2.43 -23.75
CA ILE A 719 11.56 3.06 -25.08
C ILE A 719 11.71 4.56 -24.86
N ILE A 720 12.79 5.14 -25.39
CA ILE A 720 13.07 6.57 -25.25
C ILE A 720 13.13 7.19 -26.65
N ASN A 721 12.09 7.94 -26.98
CA ASN A 721 11.98 8.69 -28.22
C ASN A 721 12.23 10.18 -27.91
N SER A 722 13.48 10.55 -27.73
CA SER A 722 13.84 11.95 -27.53
C SER A 722 13.97 12.66 -28.87
N GLY A 723 13.40 13.85 -29.01
CA GLY A 723 13.56 14.73 -30.16
C GLY A 723 14.95 15.34 -30.24
#